data_046f005b2e9911d24ccee81dbdf3ca5d
#
_entry.id   046f005b2e9911d24ccee81dbdf3ca5d
#
_cell.length_a   1.000
_cell.length_b   1.000
_cell.length_c   1.000
_cell.angle_alpha   90.00
_cell.angle_beta   90.00
_cell.angle_gamma   90.00
#
_symmetry.space_group_name_H-M   'P 1'
#
loop_
_entity.id
_entity.type
_entity.pdbx_description
1 polymer ?
#
loop_
_entity_poly.entity_id
_entity_poly.type
_entity_poly.pdbx_seq_one_letter_code
_entity_poly.pdbx_strand_id
1 'polypeptide(L)'
;MDFCIEFCVYWKSNYFKFNNSNLTNGQYSGIVGSGYTGAGGILEDIDPQLDGNDQFGRGISLDRDGDRMAVTSTRDDGGGTSTDAGAVYLFTFGKDFSNPQHIGTIGKGYVGNNDLDLSDLINNDRAWRVALDGDGDRLALSQYRATYGGVDSGAVYLITFTDSNGNPSTDFENPAHVGTISKVGSGSSKSSDLSISNLGAGDIFTAVALSDDGSQLVVGAQKDDGKENNKTDTGAVYLITFTDSNGKASTNFENPAHVGTVGFGYNDTTTKDVDMTAYLGDNDQFGGHLGLTKDGKILAVGAQNDDGDEDGVDNGGAVHLIEFNDSNFTGGKLSARIGNGYSGERNYDTSSISGWKAAQVAIDGDGNRLAIGHHNEEVVRVFGFEDTSLNGASLQFTIGLGQTGSNSVNAASHGVEDGDGFPNVIALDDTGTLMAIGSTGDDGLDNDDPDGTDAGAVYLWSDTIIQGATSYTDFASDDVIINKTELEEFLNNGVDVTLQANTDITISSAISVTGTGNLSLHAGRDVNINSNINTAADLDIIASDTDNNNVSDSDRDAGAGDVVASSASLTADDLTIQLLDGGTLTNASMGDINLSTVTATTGSLISANFSVSGSSADDKTYDGTTSATTTTGTISGLNLTGTDLSINSTGSFLTADVENNKEVTINYELSGFTSGNITIEDTSGPLETVPLANILSGSKTPPLPGVAPDEEKEKIVVQEKINQDVFDDVSRIVSFISVDGASNAALIQSEFITSFPQVDAISLQRL
;
A
#
# COMPACT_ATOMS: atom_id res chain seq x y z
N MET A 1 11.72 31.06 11.62
CA MET A 1 10.40 30.98 12.29
C MET A 1 9.58 30.14 11.34
N ASP A 2 9.75 28.84 11.47
CA ASP A 2 9.00 27.87 10.69
C ASP A 2 7.62 27.76 11.33
N PHE A 3 6.61 28.17 10.58
CA PHE A 3 5.23 27.93 10.97
C PHE A 3 4.91 26.50 10.52
N CYS A 4 5.01 25.58 11.46
CA CYS A 4 4.35 24.28 11.33
C CYS A 4 2.85 24.54 11.23
N ILE A 5 2.23 24.21 10.11
CA ILE A 5 0.81 24.42 9.89
C ILE A 5 0.17 23.04 10.06
N GLU A 6 -0.45 22.81 11.21
CA GLU A 6 -1.03 21.54 11.61
C GLU A 6 -2.47 21.41 11.06
N PHE A 7 -2.77 20.26 10.43
CA PHE A 7 -4.13 19.80 10.19
C PHE A 7 -4.57 18.99 11.40
N CYS A 8 -5.53 19.51 12.18
CA CYS A 8 -6.16 18.70 13.21
C CYS A 8 -7.33 17.93 12.61
N VAL A 9 -7.17 16.63 12.55
CA VAL A 9 -8.23 15.71 12.14
C VAL A 9 -8.59 14.90 13.37
N TYR A 10 -9.82 15.03 13.88
CA TYR A 10 -10.29 14.29 15.06
C TYR A 10 -10.83 12.94 14.64
N TRP A 11 -10.18 11.84 15.07
CA TRP A 11 -10.43 10.52 14.51
C TRP A 11 -10.49 9.42 15.56
N LYS A 12 -11.29 8.43 15.24
CA LYS A 12 -11.22 7.10 15.85
C LYS A 12 -10.76 6.02 14.85
N SER A 13 -10.30 6.29 13.68
CA SER A 13 -9.47 5.48 12.77
C SER A 13 -9.45 6.02 11.34
N ASN A 14 -8.39 5.80 10.61
CA ASN A 14 -8.08 6.45 9.34
C ASN A 14 -7.86 5.48 8.19
N TYR A 15 -8.35 5.83 7.02
CA TYR A 15 -8.07 5.16 5.76
C TYR A 15 -7.45 6.15 4.77
N PHE A 16 -6.28 5.79 4.23
CA PHE A 16 -5.72 6.45 3.04
C PHE A 16 -5.72 5.45 1.91
N LYS A 17 -6.34 5.77 0.78
CA LYS A 17 -6.26 4.97 -0.43
C LYS A 17 -5.62 5.79 -1.53
N PHE A 18 -4.41 5.42 -1.93
CA PHE A 18 -3.74 5.97 -3.09
C PHE A 18 -3.92 5.02 -4.28
N ASN A 19 -4.28 5.56 -5.42
CA ASN A 19 -4.41 4.77 -6.65
C ASN A 19 -3.07 4.59 -7.39
N ASN A 20 -1.96 4.96 -6.77
CA ASN A 20 -0.65 4.83 -7.39
C ASN A 20 0.37 4.25 -6.39
N SER A 21 1.00 3.15 -6.78
CA SER A 21 2.01 2.42 -5.99
C SER A 21 3.43 3.00 -6.08
N ASN A 22 3.57 4.28 -6.44
CA ASN A 22 4.87 4.89 -6.65
C ASN A 22 5.43 5.45 -5.34
N LEU A 23 6.57 4.93 -4.87
CA LEU A 23 7.40 5.57 -3.85
C LEU A 23 7.97 6.85 -4.46
N THR A 24 7.36 8.01 -4.19
CA THR A 24 7.83 9.27 -4.76
C THR A 24 8.68 10.10 -3.82
N ASN A 25 8.64 9.85 -2.50
CA ASN A 25 9.39 10.64 -1.51
C ASN A 25 9.71 9.80 -0.26
N GLY A 26 10.74 8.93 -0.32
CA GLY A 26 11.24 8.27 0.88
C GLY A 26 11.76 9.31 1.87
N GLN A 27 11.24 9.31 3.09
CA GLN A 27 11.71 10.18 4.16
C GLN A 27 12.66 9.43 5.08
N TYR A 28 13.75 10.10 5.46
CA TYR A 28 14.64 9.62 6.49
C TYR A 28 13.91 9.66 7.83
N SER A 29 13.77 8.49 8.47
CA SER A 29 13.10 8.34 9.76
C SER A 29 14.08 8.35 10.92
N GLY A 30 15.26 7.77 10.75
CA GLY A 30 16.22 7.70 11.83
C GLY A 30 17.44 6.83 11.53
N ILE A 31 18.27 6.64 12.56
CA ILE A 31 19.47 5.82 12.51
C ILE A 31 19.66 5.05 13.82
N VAL A 32 20.13 3.83 13.69
CA VAL A 32 20.53 2.96 14.81
C VAL A 32 22.01 2.67 14.67
N GLY A 33 22.82 2.99 15.66
CA GLY A 33 24.27 2.80 15.60
C GLY A 33 25.00 3.33 16.84
N SER A 34 26.32 3.30 16.83
CA SER A 34 27.14 3.80 17.92
C SER A 34 27.15 5.33 17.98
N GLY A 35 26.95 5.89 19.19
CA GLY A 35 27.03 7.33 19.45
C GLY A 35 25.87 8.18 18.94
N TYR A 36 24.88 7.61 18.31
CA TYR A 36 23.74 8.37 17.78
C TYR A 36 22.77 8.77 18.90
N THR A 37 23.00 9.96 19.49
CA THR A 37 22.19 10.55 20.56
C THR A 37 21.72 11.94 20.15
N GLY A 38 20.45 12.30 20.36
CA GLY A 38 20.04 13.68 20.16
C GLY A 38 18.58 13.94 19.77
N ALA A 39 18.20 15.23 19.69
CA ALA A 39 16.88 15.67 19.30
C ALA A 39 16.86 15.98 17.79
N GLY A 40 16.46 15.08 16.95
CA GLY A 40 16.37 15.33 15.50
C GLY A 40 16.18 14.09 14.67
N GLY A 41 15.21 13.28 15.01
CA GLY A 41 14.91 12.01 14.34
C GLY A 41 14.82 10.86 15.35
N ILE A 42 14.52 9.68 14.86
CA ILE A 42 14.53 8.45 15.64
C ILE A 42 15.98 8.00 15.71
N LEU A 43 16.60 8.12 16.88
CA LEU A 43 17.99 7.76 17.12
C LEU A 43 18.02 6.73 18.24
N GLU A 44 18.69 5.58 18.01
CA GLU A 44 18.98 4.62 19.06
C GLU A 44 20.49 4.41 19.16
N ASP A 45 21.03 4.82 20.28
CA ASP A 45 22.42 4.65 20.63
C ASP A 45 22.62 3.27 21.26
N ILE A 46 23.33 2.38 20.57
CA ILE A 46 23.70 1.07 21.07
C ILE A 46 25.14 1.00 21.61
N ASP A 47 25.79 2.16 21.77
CA ASP A 47 27.01 2.26 22.57
C ASP A 47 26.65 2.02 24.06
N PRO A 48 27.35 1.19 24.84
CA PRO A 48 28.67 0.62 24.59
C PRO A 48 28.66 -0.84 24.08
N GLN A 49 27.65 -1.30 23.38
CA GLN A 49 27.60 -2.69 22.88
C GLN A 49 28.36 -2.90 21.57
N LEU A 50 28.55 -1.85 20.78
CA LEU A 50 29.36 -1.89 19.58
C LEU A 50 30.76 -1.32 19.83
N ASP A 51 31.75 -2.10 19.44
CA ASP A 51 33.16 -1.67 19.40
C ASP A 51 33.56 -1.28 17.98
N GLY A 52 34.68 -0.58 17.82
CA GLY A 52 35.23 -0.28 16.50
C GLY A 52 35.52 -1.55 15.68
N ASN A 53 35.17 -1.53 14.41
CA ASN A 53 35.23 -2.65 13.46
C ASN A 53 34.19 -3.76 13.64
N ASP A 54 33.15 -3.59 14.43
CA ASP A 54 32.09 -4.58 14.61
C ASP A 54 31.24 -4.78 13.34
N GLN A 55 31.20 -3.78 12.47
CA GLN A 55 30.48 -3.85 11.20
C GLN A 55 28.99 -4.13 11.38
N PHE A 56 28.34 -3.43 12.29
CA PHE A 56 26.89 -3.45 12.47
C PHE A 56 26.17 -3.03 11.16
N GLY A 57 25.03 -3.63 10.88
CA GLY A 57 24.32 -3.38 9.62
C GLY A 57 24.77 -4.28 8.44
N ARG A 58 25.49 -5.38 8.71
CA ARG A 58 25.92 -6.34 7.66
C ARG A 58 24.74 -7.17 7.13
N GLY A 59 23.84 -7.60 7.98
CA GLY A 59 22.58 -8.26 7.66
C GLY A 59 21.45 -7.56 8.37
N ILE A 60 20.33 -7.33 7.71
CA ILE A 60 19.13 -6.71 8.28
C ILE A 60 17.92 -7.48 7.79
N SER A 61 16.94 -7.66 8.66
CA SER A 61 15.61 -8.13 8.32
C SER A 61 14.58 -7.39 9.14
N LEU A 62 13.51 -6.99 8.48
CA LEU A 62 12.27 -6.49 9.08
C LEU A 62 11.25 -7.63 9.10
N ASP A 63 10.31 -7.59 10.05
CA ASP A 63 9.11 -8.41 10.02
C ASP A 63 8.04 -7.79 9.08
N ARG A 64 6.84 -8.38 9.04
CA ARG A 64 5.73 -7.95 8.16
C ARG A 64 5.36 -6.48 8.32
N ASP A 65 5.25 -6.02 9.54
CA ASP A 65 4.74 -4.70 9.89
C ASP A 65 5.87 -3.67 10.08
N GLY A 66 7.13 -4.11 10.00
CA GLY A 66 8.33 -3.29 10.17
C GLY A 66 8.54 -2.78 11.60
N ASP A 67 7.82 -3.33 12.58
CA ASP A 67 7.96 -2.95 13.98
C ASP A 67 8.98 -3.81 14.75
N ARG A 68 9.60 -4.79 14.05
CA ARG A 68 10.70 -5.61 14.53
C ARG A 68 11.83 -5.66 13.52
N MET A 69 13.03 -5.57 14.02
CA MET A 69 14.24 -5.62 13.20
C MET A 69 15.31 -6.49 13.86
N ALA A 70 15.92 -7.34 13.06
CA ALA A 70 17.14 -8.05 13.44
C ALA A 70 18.32 -7.53 12.61
N VAL A 71 19.42 -7.19 13.26
CA VAL A 71 20.63 -6.64 12.61
C VAL A 71 21.85 -7.45 13.01
N THR A 72 22.66 -7.88 12.03
CA THR A 72 23.93 -8.53 12.33
C THR A 72 25.07 -7.53 12.47
N SER A 73 25.90 -7.77 13.48
CA SER A 73 27.23 -7.19 13.68
C SER A 73 28.25 -8.29 13.41
N THR A 74 28.90 -8.25 12.25
CA THR A 74 29.62 -9.42 11.72
C THR A 74 30.87 -9.76 12.49
N ARG A 75 31.53 -8.77 13.05
CA ARG A 75 32.79 -8.90 13.76
C ARG A 75 32.68 -8.66 15.26
N ASP A 76 31.48 -8.59 15.78
CA ASP A 76 31.23 -8.46 17.20
C ASP A 76 32.02 -9.52 17.98
N ASP A 77 32.73 -9.09 19.03
CA ASP A 77 33.59 -9.93 19.84
C ASP A 77 32.81 -10.78 20.87
N GLY A 78 31.48 -10.67 20.91
CA GLY A 78 30.60 -11.39 21.84
C GLY A 78 30.63 -10.83 23.26
N GLY A 79 29.79 -11.36 24.12
CA GLY A 79 29.69 -10.97 25.54
C GLY A 79 30.90 -11.35 26.42
N GLY A 80 32.06 -11.62 25.82
CA GLY A 80 33.24 -12.11 26.55
C GLY A 80 34.58 -11.85 25.88
N THR A 81 35.38 -12.89 25.69
CA THR A 81 36.74 -12.83 25.13
C THR A 81 36.83 -13.48 23.74
N SER A 82 35.76 -13.52 23.01
CA SER A 82 35.74 -14.01 21.63
C SER A 82 36.41 -13.01 20.70
N THR A 83 36.70 -13.36 19.47
CA THR A 83 37.23 -12.48 18.46
C THR A 83 36.45 -12.70 17.17
N ASP A 84 35.81 -11.65 16.66
CA ASP A 84 35.00 -11.68 15.40
C ASP A 84 34.01 -12.86 15.36
N ALA A 85 33.32 -13.21 16.47
CA ALA A 85 32.33 -14.28 16.46
C ALA A 85 31.03 -13.86 15.76
N GLY A 86 30.74 -12.60 15.82
CA GLY A 86 29.53 -11.97 15.32
C GLY A 86 28.33 -12.13 16.25
N ALA A 87 27.41 -11.20 16.15
CA ALA A 87 26.15 -11.18 16.90
C ALA A 87 24.97 -10.70 16.05
N VAL A 88 23.75 -10.90 16.57
CA VAL A 88 22.50 -10.34 16.06
C VAL A 88 21.86 -9.50 17.15
N TYR A 89 21.60 -8.25 16.86
CA TYR A 89 20.89 -7.32 17.73
C TYR A 89 19.43 -7.27 17.34
N LEU A 90 18.52 -7.35 18.32
CA LEU A 90 17.08 -7.42 18.15
C LEU A 90 16.43 -6.12 18.63
N PHE A 91 15.66 -5.48 17.74
CA PHE A 91 15.00 -4.21 18.02
C PHE A 91 13.50 -4.32 17.81
N THR A 92 12.76 -3.57 18.64
CA THR A 92 11.34 -3.28 18.42
C THR A 92 11.15 -1.79 18.24
N PHE A 93 10.12 -1.43 17.49
CA PHE A 93 9.75 -0.07 17.17
C PHE A 93 8.26 0.15 17.39
N GLY A 94 7.83 1.37 17.60
CA GLY A 94 6.48 1.79 17.28
C GLY A 94 6.33 1.96 15.75
N LYS A 95 5.17 2.42 15.30
CA LYS A 95 4.92 2.70 13.89
C LYS A 95 5.96 3.67 13.33
N ASP A 96 6.28 3.50 12.05
CA ASP A 96 7.22 4.35 11.31
C ASP A 96 8.62 4.43 11.93
N PHE A 97 9.06 3.30 12.48
CA PHE A 97 10.31 3.18 13.23
C PHE A 97 10.38 4.05 14.50
N SER A 98 9.24 4.54 15.02
CA SER A 98 9.23 5.33 16.25
C SER A 98 9.67 4.51 17.47
N ASN A 99 10.20 5.19 18.50
CA ASN A 99 10.58 4.59 19.79
C ASN A 99 11.42 3.31 19.68
N PRO A 100 12.57 3.32 18.99
CA PRO A 100 13.43 2.15 18.90
C PRO A 100 13.81 1.64 20.29
N GLN A 101 13.82 0.33 20.47
CA GLN A 101 14.26 -0.32 21.69
C GLN A 101 15.13 -1.53 21.36
N HIS A 102 16.36 -1.57 21.83
CA HIS A 102 17.17 -2.76 21.82
C HIS A 102 16.63 -3.76 22.86
N ILE A 103 16.17 -4.93 22.42
CA ILE A 103 15.47 -5.91 23.26
C ILE A 103 16.40 -7.03 23.74
N GLY A 104 17.34 -7.48 22.91
CA GLY A 104 18.23 -8.58 23.23
C GLY A 104 19.27 -8.83 22.14
N THR A 105 20.26 -9.67 22.44
CA THR A 105 21.36 -10.01 21.55
C THR A 105 21.55 -11.53 21.45
N ILE A 106 21.68 -12.02 20.21
CA ILE A 106 21.97 -13.42 19.92
C ILE A 106 23.44 -13.52 19.48
N GLY A 107 24.28 -14.19 20.25
CA GLY A 107 25.68 -14.29 19.93
C GLY A 107 26.44 -15.06 21.01
N LYS A 108 27.75 -15.21 20.84
CA LYS A 108 28.56 -15.95 21.79
C LYS A 108 28.74 -15.19 23.09
N GLY A 109 28.34 -15.81 24.21
CA GLY A 109 28.56 -15.30 25.57
C GLY A 109 27.55 -14.23 26.01
N TYR A 110 26.53 -13.91 25.20
CA TYR A 110 25.45 -13.02 25.62
C TYR A 110 24.47 -13.73 26.56
N VAL A 111 24.21 -13.14 27.72
CA VAL A 111 23.41 -13.74 28.80
C VAL A 111 22.51 -12.70 29.46
N GLY A 112 21.34 -12.50 28.95
CA GLY A 112 20.30 -11.59 29.43
C GLY A 112 18.92 -12.24 29.37
N ASN A 113 17.86 -11.46 29.61
CA ASN A 113 16.49 -12.00 29.59
C ASN A 113 16.04 -12.46 28.21
N ASN A 114 16.43 -11.72 27.18
CA ASN A 114 16.10 -12.00 25.78
C ASN A 114 17.35 -12.26 24.94
N ASP A 115 18.48 -12.52 25.60
CA ASP A 115 19.72 -12.93 24.95
C ASP A 115 19.75 -14.43 24.69
N LEU A 116 20.53 -14.83 23.69
CA LEU A 116 20.82 -16.22 23.41
C LEU A 116 22.31 -16.43 23.25
N ASP A 117 22.91 -17.20 24.18
CA ASP A 117 24.28 -17.66 24.01
C ASP A 117 24.37 -18.75 22.93
N LEU A 118 24.83 -18.38 21.77
CA LEU A 118 25.20 -19.33 20.72
C LEU A 118 26.63 -19.82 20.93
N SER A 119 26.82 -20.71 21.90
CA SER A 119 28.14 -21.29 22.23
C SER A 119 28.80 -22.03 21.07
N ASP A 120 28.03 -22.43 20.05
CA ASP A 120 28.49 -23.07 18.82
C ASP A 120 29.22 -22.09 17.88
N LEU A 121 29.05 -20.78 18.06
CA LEU A 121 29.83 -19.77 17.35
C LEU A 121 31.28 -19.82 17.83
N ILE A 122 32.21 -19.94 16.93
CA ILE A 122 33.64 -19.90 17.23
C ILE A 122 34.26 -18.59 16.69
N ASN A 123 35.46 -18.28 17.19
CA ASN A 123 36.18 -17.08 16.77
C ASN A 123 36.37 -17.05 15.24
N ASN A 124 36.09 -15.90 14.62
CA ASN A 124 36.14 -15.63 13.17
C ASN A 124 35.08 -16.35 12.31
N ASP A 125 34.04 -16.93 12.92
CA ASP A 125 32.95 -17.56 12.14
C ASP A 125 32.02 -16.54 11.50
N ARG A 126 31.83 -15.41 12.13
CA ARG A 126 31.08 -14.22 11.63
C ARG A 126 29.61 -14.46 11.34
N ALA A 127 28.73 -13.90 12.17
CA ALA A 127 27.32 -13.74 11.85
C ALA A 127 27.19 -12.88 10.57
N TRP A 128 26.51 -13.37 9.52
CA TRP A 128 26.57 -12.73 8.22
C TRP A 128 25.27 -12.09 7.76
N ARG A 129 24.22 -12.87 7.56
CA ARG A 129 22.90 -12.41 7.13
C ARG A 129 21.83 -13.00 8.02
N VAL A 130 20.74 -12.29 8.17
CA VAL A 130 19.60 -12.66 9.00
C VAL A 130 18.30 -12.54 8.24
N ALA A 131 17.31 -13.39 8.54
CA ALA A 131 15.94 -13.28 8.05
C ALA A 131 14.98 -13.55 9.20
N LEU A 132 14.01 -12.66 9.40
CA LEU A 132 12.82 -12.85 10.23
C LEU A 132 11.69 -13.36 9.34
N ASP A 133 10.75 -14.08 9.92
CA ASP A 133 9.46 -14.32 9.30
C ASP A 133 8.50 -13.15 9.55
N GLY A 134 7.30 -13.20 8.97
CA GLY A 134 6.37 -12.08 9.03
C GLY A 134 5.84 -11.75 10.42
N ASP A 135 5.74 -12.74 11.33
CA ASP A 135 5.30 -12.50 12.71
C ASP A 135 6.47 -12.16 13.64
N GLY A 136 7.72 -12.21 13.17
CA GLY A 136 8.93 -11.92 13.96
C GLY A 136 9.23 -12.97 15.04
N ASP A 137 8.56 -14.14 15.03
CA ASP A 137 8.73 -15.17 16.03
C ASP A 137 9.78 -16.25 15.64
N ARG A 138 10.34 -16.14 14.43
CA ARG A 138 11.37 -17.04 13.90
C ARG A 138 12.46 -16.27 13.18
N LEU A 139 13.68 -16.74 13.33
CA LEU A 139 14.86 -16.12 12.74
C LEU A 139 15.78 -17.19 12.14
N ALA A 140 16.24 -16.96 10.93
CA ALA A 140 17.33 -17.70 10.29
C ALA A 140 18.58 -16.84 10.26
N LEU A 141 19.71 -17.34 10.77
CA LEU A 141 21.01 -16.65 10.79
C LEU A 141 22.02 -17.42 9.96
N SER A 142 22.57 -16.83 8.91
CA SER A 142 23.70 -17.41 8.18
C SER A 142 25.03 -17.06 8.86
N GLN A 143 25.90 -18.04 8.90
CA GLN A 143 27.24 -17.93 9.41
C GLN A 143 28.25 -18.25 8.31
N TYR A 144 29.06 -17.27 7.93
CA TYR A 144 29.87 -17.30 6.71
C TYR A 144 31.00 -18.36 6.73
N ARG A 145 31.66 -18.59 7.86
CA ARG A 145 32.82 -19.47 7.98
C ARG A 145 32.63 -20.68 8.87
N ALA A 146 31.40 -21.05 9.16
CA ALA A 146 31.12 -22.22 9.96
C ALA A 146 31.79 -23.47 9.35
N THR A 147 32.59 -24.14 10.19
CA THR A 147 33.33 -25.36 9.80
C THR A 147 32.66 -26.57 10.44
N TYR A 148 31.76 -27.22 9.74
CA TYR A 148 31.18 -28.49 10.16
C TYR A 148 31.80 -29.65 9.42
N GLY A 149 32.29 -30.66 10.18
CA GLY A 149 32.96 -31.82 9.60
C GLY A 149 34.32 -31.54 8.93
N GLY A 150 34.97 -30.42 9.30
CA GLY A 150 36.27 -30.01 8.75
C GLY A 150 36.22 -29.35 7.38
N VAL A 151 35.04 -28.84 6.99
CA VAL A 151 34.82 -28.16 5.70
C VAL A 151 34.21 -26.79 5.98
N ASP A 152 34.83 -25.74 5.42
CA ASP A 152 34.26 -24.37 5.44
C ASP A 152 33.14 -24.29 4.39
N SER A 153 31.90 -24.49 4.81
CA SER A 153 30.73 -24.41 3.92
C SER A 153 29.68 -23.44 4.44
N GLY A 154 29.95 -22.80 5.58
CA GLY A 154 28.93 -21.99 6.27
C GLY A 154 27.87 -22.87 6.94
N ALA A 155 26.99 -22.22 7.67
CA ALA A 155 25.83 -22.82 8.30
C ALA A 155 24.67 -21.82 8.39
N VAL A 156 23.45 -22.32 8.60
CA VAL A 156 22.29 -21.50 8.96
C VAL A 156 21.74 -22.00 10.29
N TYR A 157 21.67 -21.11 11.29
CA TYR A 157 21.05 -21.38 12.59
C TYR A 157 19.58 -21.01 12.54
N LEU A 158 18.73 -21.89 13.05
CA LEU A 158 17.28 -21.70 13.16
C LEU A 158 16.93 -21.37 14.61
N ILE A 159 16.32 -20.24 14.84
CA ILE A 159 16.01 -19.68 16.16
C ILE A 159 14.52 -19.37 16.22
N THR A 160 13.88 -19.72 17.34
CA THR A 160 12.48 -19.41 17.62
C THR A 160 12.37 -18.59 18.90
N PHE A 161 11.34 -17.75 18.96
CA PHE A 161 11.00 -16.95 20.13
C PHE A 161 9.67 -17.43 20.71
N THR A 162 9.58 -17.53 22.05
CA THR A 162 8.37 -18.00 22.72
C THR A 162 8.06 -17.18 23.96
N ASP A 163 6.76 -16.97 24.25
CA ASP A 163 6.32 -16.36 25.50
C ASP A 163 6.59 -17.29 26.72
N SER A 164 6.28 -16.82 27.91
CA SER A 164 6.42 -17.59 29.15
C SER A 164 5.55 -18.86 29.24
N ASN A 165 4.57 -19.01 28.34
CA ASN A 165 3.67 -20.16 28.22
C ASN A 165 4.12 -21.13 27.12
N GLY A 166 5.17 -20.76 26.36
CA GLY A 166 5.69 -21.53 25.23
C GLY A 166 4.94 -21.34 23.92
N ASN A 167 4.11 -20.28 23.80
CA ASN A 167 3.54 -19.89 22.52
C ASN A 167 4.54 -19.02 21.73
N PRO A 168 4.41 -18.93 20.40
CA PRO A 168 5.19 -17.99 19.60
C PRO A 168 5.13 -16.58 20.20
N SER A 169 6.28 -15.91 20.31
CA SER A 169 6.38 -14.56 20.87
C SER A 169 6.83 -13.57 19.80
N THR A 170 6.06 -12.53 19.65
CA THR A 170 6.37 -11.39 18.78
C THR A 170 7.27 -10.35 19.45
N ASP A 171 7.68 -10.55 20.72
CA ASP A 171 8.50 -9.60 21.48
C ASP A 171 9.94 -10.12 21.71
N PHE A 172 10.42 -11.01 20.86
CA PHE A 172 11.74 -11.64 20.95
C PHE A 172 12.03 -12.34 22.29
N GLU A 173 10.98 -12.79 23.00
CA GLU A 173 11.13 -13.44 24.30
C GLU A 173 11.69 -14.86 24.17
N ASN A 174 12.45 -15.28 25.18
CA ASN A 174 13.01 -16.62 25.32
C ASN A 174 13.56 -17.23 24.03
N PRO A 175 14.54 -16.62 23.39
CA PRO A 175 15.11 -17.13 22.15
C PRO A 175 15.71 -18.53 22.33
N ALA A 176 15.47 -19.41 21.36
CA ALA A 176 15.97 -20.80 21.42
C ALA A 176 16.53 -21.25 20.06
N HIS A 177 17.77 -21.74 20.04
CA HIS A 177 18.35 -22.38 18.87
C HIS A 177 17.78 -23.80 18.71
N VAL A 178 16.96 -24.03 17.67
CA VAL A 178 16.21 -25.27 17.46
C VAL A 178 16.79 -26.19 16.38
N GLY A 179 17.65 -25.68 15.49
CA GLY A 179 18.29 -26.49 14.44
C GLY A 179 19.40 -25.79 13.69
N THR A 180 20.17 -26.55 12.92
CA THR A 180 21.24 -26.06 12.06
C THR A 180 21.19 -26.72 10.71
N ILE A 181 21.28 -25.91 9.65
CA ILE A 181 21.41 -26.36 8.26
C ILE A 181 22.86 -26.20 7.83
N SER A 182 23.50 -27.29 7.41
CA SER A 182 24.89 -27.28 7.00
C SER A 182 25.20 -28.45 6.06
N LYS A 183 26.43 -28.50 5.51
CA LYS A 183 26.87 -29.61 4.64
C LYS A 183 26.77 -30.99 5.30
N VAL A 184 27.13 -31.11 6.57
CA VAL A 184 27.34 -32.41 7.25
C VAL A 184 26.44 -32.58 8.48
N GLY A 185 25.60 -31.62 8.78
CA GLY A 185 24.87 -31.54 10.05
C GLY A 185 25.75 -31.05 11.20
N SER A 186 25.14 -30.45 12.23
CA SER A 186 25.87 -29.80 13.33
C SER A 186 26.62 -30.76 14.24
N GLY A 187 26.40 -32.08 14.12
CA GLY A 187 26.86 -33.04 15.08
C GLY A 187 26.10 -33.01 16.41
N SER A 188 25.22 -32.03 16.59
CA SER A 188 24.18 -31.99 17.63
C SER A 188 22.89 -32.60 17.05
N SER A 189 22.14 -33.32 17.87
CA SER A 189 20.88 -33.96 17.43
C SER A 189 19.68 -33.05 17.76
N LYS A 190 19.63 -31.85 17.17
CA LYS A 190 18.47 -31.00 17.31
C LYS A 190 17.37 -31.47 16.35
N SER A 191 16.11 -31.21 16.69
CA SER A 191 14.96 -31.70 15.92
C SER A 191 14.86 -31.11 14.51
N SER A 192 15.47 -29.94 14.31
CA SER A 192 15.43 -29.17 13.04
C SER A 192 16.80 -29.10 12.35
N ASP A 193 17.70 -30.07 12.63
CA ASP A 193 18.96 -30.17 11.88
C ASP A 193 18.75 -30.73 10.49
N LEU A 194 19.39 -30.11 9.47
CA LEU A 194 19.36 -30.55 8.08
C LEU A 194 20.77 -30.61 7.47
N SER A 195 21.08 -31.74 6.84
CA SER A 195 22.31 -31.88 6.07
C SER A 195 22.06 -31.74 4.56
N ILE A 196 22.80 -30.84 3.92
CA ILE A 196 22.79 -30.63 2.47
C ILE A 196 24.04 -31.24 1.84
N SER A 197 23.96 -32.51 1.46
CA SER A 197 25.11 -33.33 1.03
C SER A 197 25.72 -32.90 -0.30
N ASN A 198 24.96 -32.22 -1.17
CA ASN A 198 25.43 -31.74 -2.48
C ASN A 198 26.12 -30.37 -2.44
N LEU A 199 26.17 -29.70 -1.29
CA LEU A 199 26.96 -28.49 -1.10
C LEU A 199 28.45 -28.82 -1.23
N GLY A 200 29.17 -28.13 -2.09
CA GLY A 200 30.61 -28.30 -2.31
C GLY A 200 31.47 -27.80 -1.11
N ALA A 201 32.76 -28.05 -1.16
CA ALA A 201 33.69 -27.45 -0.22
C ALA A 201 34.03 -26.03 -0.68
N GLY A 202 33.71 -25.03 0.13
CA GLY A 202 33.92 -23.63 -0.23
C GLY A 202 32.70 -22.93 -0.81
N ASP A 203 31.59 -23.64 -1.04
CA ASP A 203 30.35 -23.05 -1.58
C ASP A 203 29.70 -22.03 -0.64
N ILE A 204 29.95 -22.06 0.59
CA ILE A 204 29.64 -21.13 1.69
C ILE A 204 28.24 -20.50 1.62
N PHE A 205 27.40 -20.80 2.59
CA PHE A 205 26.12 -20.14 2.77
C PHE A 205 26.29 -18.66 3.14
N THR A 206 25.78 -17.77 2.30
CA THR A 206 25.97 -16.32 2.44
C THR A 206 24.70 -15.53 2.66
N ALA A 207 23.56 -15.97 2.15
CA ALA A 207 22.29 -15.26 2.23
C ALA A 207 21.17 -16.18 2.70
N VAL A 208 20.16 -15.60 3.34
CA VAL A 208 18.93 -16.26 3.80
C VAL A 208 17.73 -15.37 3.57
N ALA A 209 16.57 -15.95 3.24
CA ALA A 209 15.27 -15.29 3.30
C ALA A 209 14.19 -16.30 3.71
N LEU A 210 13.22 -15.85 4.52
CA LEU A 210 12.07 -16.62 5.00
C LEU A 210 10.78 -16.13 4.34
N SER A 211 9.81 -17.02 4.15
CA SER A 211 8.42 -16.64 3.86
C SER A 211 7.76 -16.07 5.10
N ASP A 212 6.67 -15.32 4.92
CA ASP A 212 5.90 -14.69 5.97
C ASP A 212 5.43 -15.68 7.06
N ASP A 213 5.00 -16.87 6.67
CA ASP A 213 4.59 -17.93 7.61
C ASP A 213 5.76 -18.79 8.14
N GLY A 214 7.01 -18.45 7.80
CA GLY A 214 8.23 -19.17 8.19
C GLY A 214 8.32 -20.62 7.71
N SER A 215 7.42 -21.07 6.85
CA SER A 215 7.41 -22.46 6.35
C SER A 215 8.38 -22.73 5.20
N GLN A 216 8.94 -21.67 4.61
CA GLN A 216 9.90 -21.72 3.51
C GLN A 216 11.15 -20.92 3.87
N LEU A 217 12.30 -21.49 3.59
CA LEU A 217 13.60 -20.85 3.71
C LEU A 217 14.35 -21.01 2.41
N VAL A 218 14.92 -19.93 1.91
CA VAL A 218 15.89 -19.97 0.81
C VAL A 218 17.26 -19.60 1.32
N VAL A 219 18.29 -20.35 0.89
CA VAL A 219 19.67 -20.16 1.32
C VAL A 219 20.57 -20.00 0.11
N GLY A 220 21.26 -18.88 0.02
CA GLY A 220 22.19 -18.59 -1.06
C GLY A 220 23.59 -19.06 -0.78
N ALA A 221 24.24 -19.62 -1.79
CA ALA A 221 25.63 -20.04 -1.81
C ALA A 221 26.29 -19.42 -3.04
N GLN A 222 26.77 -18.17 -2.92
CA GLN A 222 27.30 -17.39 -4.06
C GLN A 222 28.57 -17.99 -4.68
N LYS A 223 29.23 -18.93 -4.00
CA LYS A 223 30.43 -19.62 -4.48
C LYS A 223 30.17 -21.05 -4.92
N ASP A 224 28.90 -21.42 -5.10
CA ASP A 224 28.55 -22.74 -5.63
C ASP A 224 29.11 -22.89 -7.05
N ASP A 225 29.82 -23.99 -7.29
CA ASP A 225 30.47 -24.29 -8.60
C ASP A 225 29.49 -24.97 -9.59
N GLY A 226 28.18 -24.92 -9.35
CA GLY A 226 27.16 -25.64 -10.10
C GLY A 226 27.06 -27.11 -9.75
N LYS A 227 26.03 -27.79 -10.23
CA LYS A 227 25.65 -29.17 -9.85
C LYS A 227 26.76 -30.18 -9.93
N GLU A 228 27.70 -30.03 -10.88
CA GLU A 228 28.85 -30.96 -11.10
C GLU A 228 30.17 -30.38 -10.64
N ASN A 229 30.21 -29.24 -9.96
CA ASN A 229 31.41 -28.51 -9.55
C ASN A 229 32.37 -28.27 -10.75
N ASN A 230 31.83 -27.92 -11.91
CA ASN A 230 32.58 -27.72 -13.14
C ASN A 230 32.59 -26.28 -13.65
N LYS A 231 32.00 -25.37 -12.87
CA LYS A 231 31.96 -23.93 -13.07
C LYS A 231 32.50 -23.22 -11.83
N THR A 232 33.18 -22.13 -11.99
CA THR A 232 33.76 -21.40 -10.86
C THR A 232 32.80 -20.36 -10.34
N ASP A 233 32.42 -20.45 -9.05
CA ASP A 233 31.68 -19.42 -8.33
C ASP A 233 30.44 -18.90 -9.10
N THR A 234 29.69 -19.77 -9.83
CA THR A 234 28.47 -19.34 -10.54
C THR A 234 27.38 -18.94 -9.56
N GLY A 235 27.37 -19.61 -8.40
CA GLY A 235 26.39 -19.46 -7.36
C GLY A 235 25.12 -20.31 -7.52
N ALA A 236 24.45 -20.54 -6.39
CA ALA A 236 23.18 -21.27 -6.32
C ALA A 236 22.32 -20.82 -5.15
N VAL A 237 21.03 -21.16 -5.19
CA VAL A 237 20.05 -20.98 -4.08
C VAL A 237 19.40 -22.30 -3.76
N TYR A 238 19.49 -22.73 -2.49
CA TYR A 238 18.91 -23.95 -1.96
C TYR A 238 17.52 -23.67 -1.40
N LEU A 239 16.52 -24.47 -1.82
CA LEU A 239 15.12 -24.34 -1.46
C LEU A 239 14.79 -25.33 -0.33
N ILE A 240 14.34 -24.82 0.81
CA ILE A 240 14.06 -25.59 2.01
C ILE A 240 12.62 -25.33 2.46
N THR A 241 11.93 -26.40 2.85
CA THR A 241 10.57 -26.32 3.42
C THR A 241 10.54 -26.97 4.78
N PHE A 242 9.66 -26.47 5.65
CA PHE A 242 9.37 -27.03 6.97
C PHE A 242 7.95 -27.56 7.01
N THR A 243 7.77 -28.74 7.60
CA THR A 243 6.43 -29.38 7.69
C THR A 243 6.17 -29.91 9.10
N ASP A 244 4.93 -29.82 9.55
CA ASP A 244 4.49 -30.44 10.80
C ASP A 244 4.43 -31.98 10.69
N SER A 245 4.11 -32.65 11.77
CA SER A 245 3.95 -34.13 11.80
C SER A 245 2.83 -34.66 10.89
N ASN A 246 1.96 -33.79 10.35
CA ASN A 246 0.89 -34.14 9.42
C ASN A 246 1.26 -33.78 7.98
N GLY A 247 2.46 -33.27 7.73
CA GLY A 247 2.96 -32.86 6.43
C GLY A 247 2.39 -31.53 5.93
N LYS A 248 1.85 -30.68 6.84
CA LYS A 248 1.46 -29.29 6.51
C LYS A 248 2.64 -28.37 6.79
N ALA A 249 2.59 -27.16 6.22
CA ALA A 249 3.52 -26.10 6.52
C ALA A 249 3.70 -25.95 8.05
N SER A 250 4.95 -26.01 8.52
CA SER A 250 5.28 -25.89 9.95
C SER A 250 5.60 -24.46 10.31
N THR A 251 5.06 -24.04 11.41
CA THR A 251 5.33 -22.73 12.02
C THR A 251 6.44 -22.79 13.08
N ASN A 252 7.24 -23.88 13.20
CA ASN A 252 8.27 -24.06 14.22
C ASN A 252 9.56 -24.68 13.67
N PHE A 253 9.87 -24.49 12.40
CA PHE A 253 11.03 -25.10 11.74
C PHE A 253 11.09 -26.65 11.84
N GLU A 254 9.92 -27.31 11.97
CA GLU A 254 9.87 -28.78 12.09
C GLU A 254 10.15 -29.47 10.75
N ASN A 255 10.75 -30.66 10.83
CA ASN A 255 11.06 -31.52 9.70
C ASN A 255 11.59 -30.79 8.46
N PRO A 256 12.73 -30.09 8.57
CA PRO A 256 13.32 -29.39 7.44
C PRO A 256 13.67 -30.33 6.30
N ALA A 257 13.35 -29.93 5.07
CA ALA A 257 13.65 -30.69 3.86
C ALA A 257 14.24 -29.81 2.75
N HIS A 258 15.41 -30.17 2.23
CA HIS A 258 15.93 -29.60 1.00
C HIS A 258 15.12 -30.17 -0.17
N VAL A 259 14.34 -29.33 -0.86
CA VAL A 259 13.38 -29.75 -1.87
C VAL A 259 13.84 -29.47 -3.30
N GLY A 260 14.81 -28.58 -3.51
CA GLY A 260 15.37 -28.26 -4.83
C GLY A 260 16.46 -27.19 -4.74
N THR A 261 17.11 -26.93 -5.88
CA THR A 261 18.15 -25.91 -6.01
C THR A 261 17.93 -25.10 -7.29
N VAL A 262 18.10 -23.78 -7.20
CA VAL A 262 18.12 -22.85 -8.34
C VAL A 262 19.58 -22.54 -8.66
N GLY A 263 20.07 -22.87 -9.85
CA GLY A 263 21.47 -22.64 -10.19
C GLY A 263 21.91 -23.34 -11.48
N PHE A 264 23.22 -23.23 -11.79
CA PHE A 264 23.78 -23.79 -13.00
C PHE A 264 23.76 -25.32 -12.98
N GLY A 265 23.11 -25.93 -13.99
CA GLY A 265 23.04 -27.38 -14.14
C GLY A 265 22.06 -28.13 -13.22
N TYR A 266 21.40 -27.44 -12.32
CA TYR A 266 20.39 -28.04 -11.42
C TYR A 266 19.08 -28.29 -12.18
N ASN A 267 18.91 -29.50 -12.73
CA ASN A 267 17.84 -29.87 -13.66
C ASN A 267 17.14 -31.22 -13.32
N ASP A 268 17.17 -31.63 -12.05
CA ASP A 268 16.51 -32.87 -11.64
C ASP A 268 14.99 -32.67 -11.59
N THR A 269 14.26 -33.35 -12.48
CA THR A 269 12.80 -33.27 -12.58
C THR A 269 12.06 -33.94 -11.42
N THR A 270 12.79 -34.67 -10.55
CA THR A 270 12.21 -35.32 -9.35
C THR A 270 12.26 -34.41 -8.11
N THR A 271 13.05 -33.34 -8.19
CA THR A 271 13.16 -32.27 -7.20
C THR A 271 12.48 -30.98 -7.71
N LYS A 272 12.61 -29.88 -6.98
CA LYS A 272 12.14 -28.53 -7.38
C LYS A 272 13.28 -27.71 -7.99
N ASP A 273 14.23 -28.38 -8.64
CA ASP A 273 15.36 -27.72 -9.29
C ASP A 273 14.90 -26.73 -10.37
N VAL A 274 15.61 -25.60 -10.47
CA VAL A 274 15.45 -24.61 -11.53
C VAL A 274 16.78 -24.44 -12.25
N ASP A 275 16.86 -24.87 -13.50
CA ASP A 275 18.07 -24.85 -14.30
C ASP A 275 18.37 -23.44 -14.83
N MET A 276 19.44 -22.86 -14.35
CA MET A 276 19.92 -21.54 -14.75
C MET A 276 21.10 -21.58 -15.74
N THR A 277 21.39 -22.76 -16.35
CA THR A 277 22.53 -22.96 -17.28
C THR A 277 22.56 -21.95 -18.43
N ALA A 278 21.39 -21.51 -18.91
CA ALA A 278 21.33 -20.55 -20.01
C ALA A 278 21.56 -19.09 -19.58
N TYR A 279 21.70 -18.84 -18.30
CA TYR A 279 21.66 -17.50 -17.73
C TYR A 279 22.83 -17.16 -16.81
N LEU A 280 23.58 -18.15 -16.33
CA LEU A 280 24.68 -17.96 -15.39
C LEU A 280 26.04 -18.36 -16.04
N GLY A 281 27.03 -17.51 -15.88
CA GLY A 281 28.40 -17.69 -16.25
C GLY A 281 29.32 -18.04 -15.08
N ASP A 282 30.65 -18.15 -15.36
CA ASP A 282 31.66 -18.30 -14.31
C ASP A 282 31.80 -16.97 -13.53
N ASN A 283 31.87 -17.06 -12.23
CA ASN A 283 32.02 -15.94 -11.26
C ASN A 283 30.83 -14.97 -11.15
N ASP A 284 29.65 -15.28 -11.64
CA ASP A 284 28.45 -14.43 -11.51
C ASP A 284 28.01 -14.24 -10.05
N GLN A 285 28.35 -15.20 -9.19
CA GLN A 285 28.05 -15.17 -7.75
C GLN A 285 26.55 -15.02 -7.44
N PHE A 286 25.70 -15.73 -8.20
CA PHE A 286 24.28 -15.80 -7.98
C PHE A 286 23.94 -16.34 -6.58
N GLY A 287 23.02 -15.71 -5.87
CA GLY A 287 22.64 -16.09 -4.50
C GLY A 287 23.43 -15.36 -3.39
N GLY A 288 24.18 -14.30 -3.73
CA GLY A 288 24.85 -13.47 -2.75
C GLY A 288 23.89 -12.67 -1.86
N HIS A 289 22.74 -12.28 -2.42
CA HIS A 289 21.65 -11.58 -1.76
C HIS A 289 20.30 -12.14 -2.21
N LEU A 290 19.35 -12.23 -1.30
CA LEU A 290 18.05 -12.85 -1.52
C LEU A 290 16.93 -12.00 -0.95
N GLY A 291 15.78 -11.99 -1.65
CA GLY A 291 14.51 -11.53 -1.15
C GLY A 291 13.41 -12.53 -1.54
N LEU A 292 12.49 -12.81 -0.65
CA LEU A 292 11.38 -13.75 -0.87
C LEU A 292 10.06 -13.05 -0.51
N THR A 293 9.06 -13.12 -1.39
CA THR A 293 7.74 -12.58 -1.09
C THR A 293 7.05 -13.33 0.04
N LYS A 294 6.10 -12.69 0.70
CA LYS A 294 5.37 -13.24 1.86
C LYS A 294 4.74 -14.61 1.60
N ASP A 295 4.26 -14.83 0.39
CA ASP A 295 3.63 -16.09 -0.02
C ASP A 295 4.65 -17.12 -0.58
N GLY A 296 5.94 -16.80 -0.56
CA GLY A 296 7.04 -17.64 -1.02
C GLY A 296 7.07 -17.92 -2.51
N LYS A 297 6.34 -17.14 -3.33
CA LYS A 297 6.21 -17.44 -4.77
C LYS A 297 7.14 -16.66 -5.67
N ILE A 298 7.68 -15.53 -5.22
CA ILE A 298 8.65 -14.77 -5.98
C ILE A 298 9.95 -14.70 -5.16
N LEU A 299 11.03 -15.18 -5.77
CA LEU A 299 12.38 -15.13 -5.23
C LEU A 299 13.22 -14.16 -6.06
N ALA A 300 13.68 -13.08 -5.45
CA ALA A 300 14.65 -12.15 -6.03
C ALA A 300 16.05 -12.58 -5.64
N VAL A 301 16.95 -12.71 -6.60
CA VAL A 301 18.31 -13.16 -6.42
C VAL A 301 19.30 -12.20 -7.04
N GLY A 302 20.21 -11.66 -6.23
CA GLY A 302 21.34 -10.88 -6.70
C GLY A 302 22.47 -11.76 -7.23
N ALA A 303 23.00 -11.40 -8.40
CA ALA A 303 24.19 -11.94 -9.01
C ALA A 303 25.18 -10.77 -9.22
N GLN A 304 26.05 -10.53 -8.23
CA GLN A 304 26.80 -9.27 -8.15
C GLN A 304 27.83 -9.07 -9.25
N ASN A 305 28.28 -10.14 -9.88
CA ASN A 305 29.27 -10.11 -10.94
C ASN A 305 28.72 -10.59 -12.30
N ASP A 306 27.39 -10.70 -12.44
CA ASP A 306 26.74 -11.04 -13.71
C ASP A 306 27.20 -10.05 -14.81
N ASP A 307 27.64 -10.59 -15.97
CA ASP A 307 28.20 -9.81 -17.08
C ASP A 307 27.14 -9.20 -18.02
N GLY A 308 25.82 -9.33 -17.66
CA GLY A 308 24.70 -8.83 -18.46
C GLY A 308 24.34 -9.74 -19.64
N ASP A 309 23.46 -9.24 -20.51
CA ASP A 309 23.03 -10.00 -21.69
C ASP A 309 24.20 -10.08 -22.71
N GLU A 310 24.50 -11.29 -23.19
CA GLU A 310 25.59 -11.58 -24.13
C GLU A 310 27.01 -11.29 -23.59
N ASP A 311 27.26 -11.38 -22.27
CA ASP A 311 28.55 -11.10 -21.62
C ASP A 311 29.10 -9.71 -22.00
N GLY A 312 28.23 -8.74 -22.11
CA GLY A 312 28.55 -7.42 -22.69
C GLY A 312 29.18 -6.40 -21.76
N VAL A 313 29.14 -6.61 -20.46
CA VAL A 313 29.66 -5.68 -19.42
C VAL A 313 30.27 -6.46 -18.27
N ASP A 314 31.59 -6.47 -18.19
CA ASP A 314 32.33 -7.17 -17.13
C ASP A 314 31.80 -6.77 -15.72
N ASN A 315 31.26 -7.73 -14.99
CA ASN A 315 30.80 -7.60 -13.61
C ASN A 315 29.81 -6.43 -13.40
N GLY A 316 28.84 -6.28 -14.29
CA GLY A 316 27.79 -5.27 -14.18
C GLY A 316 26.80 -5.54 -13.07
N GLY A 317 26.65 -6.81 -12.69
CA GLY A 317 25.68 -7.29 -11.74
C GLY A 317 24.23 -7.29 -12.28
N ALA A 318 23.44 -8.23 -11.81
CA ALA A 318 22.03 -8.34 -12.17
C ALA A 318 21.17 -8.85 -11.01
N VAL A 319 19.88 -8.65 -11.15
CA VAL A 319 18.85 -9.28 -10.29
C VAL A 319 17.99 -10.19 -11.15
N HIS A 320 17.87 -11.45 -10.71
CA HIS A 320 17.04 -12.46 -11.34
C HIS A 320 15.81 -12.71 -10.48
N LEU A 321 14.62 -12.67 -11.09
CA LEU A 321 13.35 -12.92 -10.44
C LEU A 321 12.80 -14.28 -10.86
N ILE A 322 12.73 -15.21 -9.90
CA ILE A 322 12.25 -16.58 -10.09
C ILE A 322 10.84 -16.70 -9.52
N GLU A 323 9.89 -17.19 -10.31
CA GLU A 323 8.50 -17.34 -9.97
C GLU A 323 8.17 -18.82 -9.74
N PHE A 324 7.45 -19.15 -8.65
CA PHE A 324 6.94 -20.47 -8.32
C PHE A 324 5.41 -20.47 -8.36
N ASN A 325 4.82 -21.64 -8.62
CA ASN A 325 3.37 -21.78 -8.68
C ASN A 325 2.69 -21.74 -7.29
N ASP A 326 3.40 -22.17 -6.28
CA ASP A 326 2.88 -22.31 -4.91
C ASP A 326 3.98 -22.20 -3.85
N SER A 327 3.57 -22.13 -2.59
CA SER A 327 4.43 -22.11 -1.40
C SER A 327 5.22 -23.41 -1.15
N ASN A 328 5.24 -24.37 -2.05
CA ASN A 328 6.10 -25.56 -2.02
C ASN A 328 7.17 -25.52 -3.11
N PHE A 329 7.46 -24.36 -3.66
CA PHE A 329 8.44 -24.13 -4.73
C PHE A 329 8.18 -24.95 -6.00
N THR A 330 6.89 -25.30 -6.34
CA THR A 330 6.60 -26.06 -7.54
C THR A 330 6.67 -25.18 -8.79
N GLY A 331 7.12 -25.77 -9.91
CA GLY A 331 7.10 -25.12 -11.22
C GLY A 331 7.96 -23.87 -11.33
N GLY A 332 9.05 -23.80 -10.57
CA GLY A 332 9.99 -22.67 -10.59
C GLY A 332 10.49 -22.35 -11.99
N LYS A 333 10.54 -21.07 -12.31
CA LYS A 333 11.04 -20.54 -13.60
C LYS A 333 11.61 -19.15 -13.43
N LEU A 334 12.62 -18.80 -14.21
CA LEU A 334 13.08 -17.42 -14.38
C LEU A 334 11.96 -16.62 -15.09
N SER A 335 11.52 -15.53 -14.48
CA SER A 335 10.42 -14.69 -14.97
C SER A 335 10.86 -13.31 -15.44
N ALA A 336 11.82 -12.69 -14.76
CA ALA A 336 12.30 -11.37 -15.10
C ALA A 336 13.78 -11.20 -14.73
N ARG A 337 14.47 -10.25 -15.38
CA ARG A 337 15.83 -9.85 -15.08
C ARG A 337 15.96 -8.32 -15.11
N ILE A 338 16.71 -7.78 -14.16
CA ILE A 338 17.05 -6.35 -14.11
C ILE A 338 18.58 -6.27 -14.16
N GLY A 339 19.12 -5.71 -15.23
CA GLY A 339 20.56 -5.63 -15.45
C GLY A 339 20.88 -5.11 -16.85
N ASN A 340 22.16 -5.03 -17.15
CA ASN A 340 22.65 -4.43 -18.38
C ASN A 340 22.32 -5.27 -19.62
N GLY A 341 21.70 -4.64 -20.62
CA GLY A 341 21.38 -5.25 -21.91
C GLY A 341 20.16 -6.19 -21.91
N TYR A 342 19.56 -6.49 -20.76
CA TYR A 342 18.41 -7.39 -20.70
C TYR A 342 17.17 -6.77 -21.34
N SER A 343 16.74 -7.34 -22.45
CA SER A 343 15.56 -6.90 -23.21
C SER A 343 14.40 -7.88 -23.08
N GLY A 344 13.16 -7.41 -23.21
CA GLY A 344 11.94 -8.22 -23.16
C GLY A 344 10.88 -7.64 -22.25
N GLU A 345 9.67 -8.15 -22.33
CA GLU A 345 8.46 -7.58 -21.73
C GLU A 345 8.51 -7.45 -20.21
N ARG A 346 9.26 -8.33 -19.51
CA ARG A 346 9.43 -8.36 -18.06
C ARG A 346 10.84 -7.98 -17.60
N ASN A 347 11.75 -7.75 -18.53
CA ASN A 347 13.12 -7.38 -18.21
C ASN A 347 13.26 -5.85 -18.18
N TYR A 348 14.23 -5.36 -17.40
CA TYR A 348 14.57 -3.96 -17.36
C TYR A 348 16.05 -3.79 -17.74
N ASP A 349 16.30 -3.07 -18.85
CA ASP A 349 17.65 -2.76 -19.31
C ASP A 349 18.20 -1.54 -18.57
N THR A 350 19.27 -1.76 -17.82
CA THR A 350 19.95 -0.74 -17.02
C THR A 350 21.11 -0.05 -17.75
N SER A 351 21.33 -0.34 -19.02
CA SER A 351 22.44 0.22 -19.81
C SER A 351 22.46 1.75 -19.88
N SER A 352 21.32 2.40 -19.65
CA SER A 352 21.21 3.86 -19.56
C SER A 352 21.56 4.42 -18.16
N ILE A 353 21.70 3.57 -17.14
CA ILE A 353 22.04 3.96 -15.78
C ILE A 353 23.56 3.91 -15.64
N SER A 354 24.19 5.08 -15.47
CA SER A 354 25.63 5.14 -15.25
C SER A 354 25.99 4.45 -13.94
N GLY A 355 27.09 3.67 -13.96
CA GLY A 355 27.61 3.01 -12.77
C GLY A 355 26.78 1.86 -12.21
N TRP A 356 25.92 1.26 -13.01
CA TRP A 356 25.14 0.11 -12.57
C TRP A 356 26.04 -1.05 -12.15
N LYS A 357 25.91 -1.48 -10.90
CA LYS A 357 26.53 -2.67 -10.30
C LYS A 357 25.62 -3.22 -9.22
N ALA A 358 24.61 -3.97 -9.62
CA ALA A 358 23.66 -4.56 -8.68
C ALA A 358 24.31 -5.65 -7.83
N ALA A 359 24.10 -5.57 -6.52
CA ALA A 359 24.52 -6.62 -5.59
C ALA A 359 23.44 -6.95 -4.57
N GLN A 360 23.03 -5.96 -3.77
CA GLN A 360 22.03 -6.14 -2.72
C GLN A 360 20.62 -6.14 -3.31
N VAL A 361 19.73 -6.92 -2.71
CA VAL A 361 18.33 -6.99 -3.15
C VAL A 361 17.40 -7.17 -1.95
N ALA A 362 16.27 -6.46 -1.96
CA ALA A 362 15.12 -6.70 -1.12
C ALA A 362 13.85 -6.55 -1.96
N ILE A 363 12.88 -7.43 -1.72
CA ILE A 363 11.56 -7.40 -2.35
C ILE A 363 10.50 -7.28 -1.25
N ASP A 364 9.45 -6.52 -1.49
CA ASP A 364 8.34 -6.42 -0.55
C ASP A 364 7.47 -7.70 -0.52
N GLY A 365 6.60 -7.80 0.47
CA GLY A 365 5.78 -9.00 0.64
C GLY A 365 4.86 -9.32 -0.52
N ASP A 366 4.34 -8.30 -1.21
CA ASP A 366 3.44 -8.48 -2.37
C ASP A 366 4.18 -8.67 -3.70
N GLY A 367 5.50 -8.46 -3.75
CA GLY A 367 6.33 -8.63 -4.94
C GLY A 367 6.16 -7.51 -5.97
N ASN A 368 5.63 -6.37 -5.56
CA ASN A 368 5.43 -5.23 -6.46
C ASN A 368 6.50 -4.14 -6.33
N ARG A 369 7.39 -4.24 -5.33
CA ARG A 369 8.54 -3.34 -5.13
C ARG A 369 9.81 -4.10 -4.91
N LEU A 370 10.89 -3.60 -5.50
CA LEU A 370 12.21 -4.19 -5.44
C LEU A 370 13.25 -3.11 -5.20
N ALA A 371 13.94 -3.17 -4.08
CA ALA A 371 15.09 -2.30 -3.80
C ALA A 371 16.38 -3.00 -4.21
N ILE A 372 17.22 -2.31 -4.97
CA ILE A 372 18.52 -2.80 -5.46
C ILE A 372 19.63 -1.87 -4.97
N GLY A 373 20.59 -2.42 -4.26
CA GLY A 373 21.74 -1.72 -3.74
C GLY A 373 22.96 -1.79 -4.65
N HIS A 374 23.69 -0.69 -4.70
CA HIS A 374 24.91 -0.51 -5.47
C HIS A 374 26.02 0.00 -4.55
N HIS A 375 26.65 -0.93 -3.83
CA HIS A 375 27.64 -0.63 -2.80
C HIS A 375 28.80 0.26 -3.29
N ASN A 376 29.30 0.04 -4.51
CA ASN A 376 30.42 0.83 -5.04
C ASN A 376 30.04 2.27 -5.44
N GLU A 377 28.75 2.56 -5.57
CA GLU A 377 28.21 3.87 -5.95
C GLU A 377 27.45 4.53 -4.80
N GLU A 378 27.30 3.80 -3.71
CA GLU A 378 26.60 4.26 -2.52
C GLU A 378 25.17 4.71 -2.82
N VAL A 379 24.45 3.88 -3.58
CA VAL A 379 23.09 4.17 -4.06
C VAL A 379 22.17 2.97 -3.90
N VAL A 380 20.94 3.23 -3.44
CA VAL A 380 19.79 2.32 -3.50
C VAL A 380 18.84 2.80 -4.59
N ARG A 381 18.38 1.90 -5.45
CA ARG A 381 17.37 2.16 -6.47
C ARG A 381 16.15 1.29 -6.21
N VAL A 382 14.98 1.92 -6.13
CA VAL A 382 13.72 1.22 -5.90
C VAL A 382 12.95 1.14 -7.21
N PHE A 383 12.58 -0.07 -7.58
CA PHE A 383 11.78 -0.38 -8.76
C PHE A 383 10.37 -0.77 -8.34
N GLY A 384 9.38 -0.34 -9.11
CA GLY A 384 8.01 -0.79 -9.00
C GLY A 384 7.61 -1.63 -10.22
N PHE A 385 6.66 -2.54 -10.02
CA PHE A 385 6.04 -3.34 -11.08
C PHE A 385 4.56 -2.94 -11.20
N GLU A 386 3.99 -3.04 -12.40
CA GLU A 386 2.58 -2.72 -12.64
C GLU A 386 1.64 -3.74 -11.97
N ASP A 387 2.11 -4.96 -11.78
CA ASP A 387 1.36 -6.04 -11.15
C ASP A 387 2.27 -7.10 -10.50
N THR A 388 1.68 -8.00 -9.73
CA THR A 388 2.37 -9.12 -9.07
C THR A 388 2.89 -10.19 -10.05
N SER A 389 2.69 -10.02 -11.36
CA SER A 389 3.26 -10.85 -12.43
C SER A 389 4.57 -10.28 -12.96
N LEU A 390 5.17 -9.30 -12.28
CA LEU A 390 6.44 -8.65 -12.59
C LEU A 390 6.45 -7.93 -13.95
N ASN A 391 5.30 -7.42 -14.41
CA ASN A 391 5.20 -6.64 -15.63
C ASN A 391 5.55 -5.17 -15.37
N GLY A 392 6.02 -4.47 -16.41
CA GLY A 392 6.19 -3.02 -16.41
C GLY A 392 7.20 -2.49 -15.41
N ALA A 393 8.31 -3.22 -15.17
CA ALA A 393 9.38 -2.76 -14.27
C ALA A 393 9.79 -1.32 -14.58
N SER A 394 9.80 -0.44 -13.59
CA SER A 394 10.19 0.97 -13.73
C SER A 394 10.94 1.47 -12.49
N LEU A 395 11.97 2.30 -12.71
CA LEU A 395 12.69 2.95 -11.62
C LEU A 395 11.80 4.03 -11.01
N GLN A 396 11.46 3.88 -9.73
CA GLN A 396 10.57 4.77 -9.00
C GLN A 396 11.33 5.82 -8.20
N PHE A 397 12.41 5.40 -7.52
CA PHE A 397 13.07 6.22 -6.53
C PHE A 397 14.55 5.86 -6.38
N THR A 398 15.37 6.82 -5.94
CA THR A 398 16.81 6.64 -5.71
C THR A 398 17.24 7.30 -4.41
N ILE A 399 17.97 6.59 -3.55
CA ILE A 399 18.62 7.10 -2.33
C ILE A 399 20.12 6.92 -2.49
N GLY A 400 20.92 7.96 -2.23
CA GLY A 400 22.39 7.79 -2.26
C GLY A 400 23.15 9.10 -2.25
N LEU A 401 24.46 9.00 -2.20
CA LEU A 401 25.34 10.16 -2.18
C LEU A 401 25.23 10.99 -3.45
N GLY A 402 25.06 12.30 -3.29
CA GLY A 402 25.04 13.25 -4.40
C GLY A 402 23.83 13.14 -5.33
N GLN A 403 22.84 12.35 -4.99
CA GLN A 403 21.62 12.20 -5.81
C GLN A 403 20.82 13.51 -5.82
N THR A 404 20.31 13.88 -6.98
CA THR A 404 19.53 15.12 -7.19
C THR A 404 18.40 14.83 -8.17
N GLY A 405 17.21 15.32 -7.89
CA GLY A 405 16.02 15.13 -8.74
C GLY A 405 14.76 14.99 -7.89
N SER A 406 13.60 15.04 -8.54
CA SER A 406 12.29 14.95 -7.86
C SER A 406 12.04 13.58 -7.19
N ASN A 407 12.65 12.51 -7.72
CA ASN A 407 12.48 11.15 -7.20
C ASN A 407 13.81 10.63 -6.63
N SER A 408 14.52 11.47 -5.87
CA SER A 408 15.79 11.07 -5.27
C SER A 408 16.06 11.79 -3.96
N VAL A 409 16.72 11.09 -3.04
CA VAL A 409 17.23 11.65 -1.78
C VAL A 409 18.74 11.60 -1.75
N ASN A 410 19.36 12.72 -1.39
CA ASN A 410 20.80 12.78 -1.13
C ASN A 410 21.08 12.28 0.29
N ALA A 411 21.61 11.08 0.42
CA ALA A 411 21.91 10.44 1.70
C ALA A 411 22.95 11.22 2.54
N ALA A 412 23.80 12.04 1.90
CA ALA A 412 24.75 12.89 2.62
C ALA A 412 24.09 13.89 3.59
N SER A 413 22.86 14.31 3.31
CA SER A 413 22.12 15.20 4.24
C SER A 413 21.67 14.49 5.52
N HIS A 414 21.83 13.18 5.59
CA HIS A 414 21.40 12.32 6.70
C HIS A 414 22.57 11.59 7.37
N GLY A 415 23.80 11.97 7.07
CA GLY A 415 24.98 11.45 7.75
C GLY A 415 25.77 10.40 6.96
N VAL A 416 25.29 9.96 5.79
CA VAL A 416 26.07 9.00 4.96
C VAL A 416 27.25 9.73 4.31
N GLU A 417 28.44 9.17 4.47
CA GLU A 417 29.69 9.70 3.88
C GLU A 417 30.32 8.71 2.89
N ASP A 418 31.27 9.20 2.08
CA ASP A 418 32.02 8.38 1.12
C ASP A 418 32.93 7.39 1.89
N GLY A 419 32.71 6.11 1.67
CA GLY A 419 33.44 5.03 2.36
C GLY A 419 32.67 4.30 3.43
N ASP A 420 31.49 4.80 3.86
CA ASP A 420 30.66 4.16 4.87
C ASP A 420 30.13 2.75 4.46
N GLY A 421 30.28 2.42 3.20
CA GLY A 421 29.81 1.13 2.68
C GLY A 421 28.29 1.05 2.54
N PHE A 422 27.63 2.18 2.34
CA PHE A 422 26.21 2.30 2.08
C PHE A 422 25.89 2.00 0.59
N PRO A 423 24.88 1.20 0.26
CA PRO A 423 24.18 0.22 1.11
C PRO A 423 24.98 -1.09 1.17
N ASN A 424 25.14 -1.67 2.34
CA ASN A 424 25.69 -3.03 2.47
C ASN A 424 24.61 -4.11 2.41
N VAL A 425 23.41 -3.79 2.91
CA VAL A 425 22.21 -4.60 2.86
C VAL A 425 20.99 -3.69 2.86
N ILE A 426 19.88 -4.19 2.35
CA ILE A 426 18.59 -3.51 2.35
C ILE A 426 17.55 -4.50 2.88
N ALA A 427 16.60 -4.03 3.68
CA ALA A 427 15.40 -4.74 4.07
C ALA A 427 14.18 -3.87 3.81
N LEU A 428 13.09 -4.48 3.37
CA LEU A 428 11.77 -3.88 3.22
C LEU A 428 10.78 -4.61 4.13
N ASP A 429 9.77 -3.90 4.63
CA ASP A 429 8.58 -4.51 5.22
C ASP A 429 7.68 -5.13 4.12
N ASP A 430 6.62 -5.83 4.50
CA ASP A 430 5.71 -6.47 3.54
C ASP A 430 4.99 -5.50 2.61
N THR A 431 4.80 -4.26 3.03
CA THR A 431 4.15 -3.22 2.22
C THR A 431 5.13 -2.47 1.32
N GLY A 432 6.44 -2.64 1.56
CA GLY A 432 7.51 -1.89 0.89
C GLY A 432 7.53 -0.40 1.27
N THR A 433 6.88 -0.01 2.36
CA THR A 433 6.82 1.38 2.83
C THR A 433 7.86 1.72 3.87
N LEU A 434 8.38 0.71 4.58
CA LEU A 434 9.49 0.84 5.50
C LEU A 434 10.73 0.18 4.91
N MET A 435 11.84 0.88 4.98
CA MET A 435 13.12 0.41 4.45
C MET A 435 14.24 0.66 5.45
N ALA A 436 15.01 -0.37 5.74
CA ALA A 436 16.23 -0.28 6.53
C ALA A 436 17.46 -0.56 5.65
N ILE A 437 18.47 0.28 5.75
CA ILE A 437 19.70 0.21 4.92
C ILE A 437 20.91 0.17 5.83
N GLY A 438 21.73 -0.86 5.68
CA GLY A 438 22.96 -1.04 6.46
C GLY A 438 24.16 -0.32 5.82
N SER A 439 24.97 0.27 6.68
CA SER A 439 26.20 1.02 6.37
C SER A 439 27.30 0.51 7.31
N THR A 440 28.09 -0.45 6.88
CA THR A 440 29.02 -1.19 7.75
C THR A 440 30.34 -0.48 8.03
N GLY A 441 30.64 0.55 7.28
CA GLY A 441 31.81 1.40 7.44
C GLY A 441 31.50 2.76 8.09
N ASP A 442 30.28 2.92 8.62
CA ASP A 442 29.88 4.12 9.32
C ASP A 442 30.65 4.24 10.65
N ASP A 443 31.27 5.40 10.86
CA ASP A 443 32.14 5.66 12.01
C ASP A 443 31.39 6.31 13.19
N GLY A 444 30.05 6.35 13.15
CA GLY A 444 29.19 6.94 14.18
C GLY A 444 28.98 8.45 14.02
N LEU A 445 28.20 9.04 14.94
CA LEU A 445 27.87 10.46 14.91
C LEU A 445 29.15 11.31 15.03
N ASP A 446 29.46 12.18 14.12
CA ASP A 446 30.61 13.09 14.06
C ASP A 446 31.90 12.51 13.42
N ASN A 447 31.95 11.25 13.01
CA ASN A 447 33.16 10.58 12.45
C ASN A 447 34.46 10.88 13.24
N ASP A 448 34.33 11.26 14.48
CA ASP A 448 35.40 11.69 15.39
C ASP A 448 35.65 10.70 16.52
N ASP A 449 34.97 9.53 16.51
CA ASP A 449 35.20 8.54 17.54
C ASP A 449 36.62 7.93 17.39
N PRO A 450 37.55 8.24 18.31
CA PRO A 450 38.90 7.74 18.22
C PRO A 450 39.02 6.22 18.39
N ASP A 451 37.94 5.56 18.78
CA ASP A 451 37.87 4.11 18.97
C ASP A 451 36.90 3.42 17.99
N GLY A 452 36.15 4.18 17.13
CA GLY A 452 34.98 3.71 16.40
C GLY A 452 35.11 3.62 14.89
N THR A 453 36.27 3.30 14.33
CA THR A 453 36.40 3.02 12.89
C THR A 453 35.55 1.81 12.51
N ASP A 454 34.61 1.97 11.56
CA ASP A 454 33.77 0.90 11.01
C ASP A 454 32.86 0.22 12.07
N ALA A 455 32.32 0.95 13.05
CA ALA A 455 31.35 0.40 14.02
C ALA A 455 30.06 -0.05 13.29
N GLY A 456 29.66 0.74 12.31
CA GLY A 456 28.51 0.50 11.43
C GLY A 456 27.21 1.11 11.96
N ALA A 457 26.27 1.35 11.04
CA ALA A 457 24.96 1.89 11.33
C ALA A 457 23.86 1.30 10.43
N VAL A 458 22.61 1.51 10.84
CA VAL A 458 21.41 1.21 10.06
C VAL A 458 20.60 2.50 9.89
N TYR A 459 20.41 2.92 8.66
CA TYR A 459 19.59 4.06 8.28
C TYR A 459 18.15 3.60 8.01
N LEU A 460 17.19 4.25 8.68
CA LEU A 460 15.78 3.92 8.62
C LEU A 460 15.05 4.94 7.74
N TRP A 461 14.28 4.43 6.81
CA TRP A 461 13.50 5.23 5.85
C TRP A 461 12.06 4.78 5.91
N SER A 462 11.15 5.73 6.04
CA SER A 462 9.72 5.47 5.94
C SER A 462 9.11 6.32 4.84
N ASP A 463 8.10 5.79 4.22
CA ASP A 463 7.20 6.57 3.38
C ASP A 463 6.09 7.10 4.28
N THR A 464 6.39 8.16 5.03
CA THR A 464 5.51 8.68 6.10
C THR A 464 4.18 9.25 5.61
N ILE A 465 3.97 9.30 4.31
CA ILE A 465 2.73 9.77 3.73
C ILE A 465 1.98 8.66 3.02
N ILE A 466 2.71 7.64 2.58
CA ILE A 466 2.12 6.45 2.01
C ILE A 466 2.28 5.31 3.00
N GLN A 467 1.67 5.41 4.14
CA GLN A 467 1.17 4.21 4.75
C GLN A 467 0.09 3.71 3.78
N GLY A 468 0.52 2.86 2.85
CA GLY A 468 -0.37 2.14 1.98
C GLY A 468 -1.41 1.51 2.86
N ALA A 469 -2.69 1.76 2.57
CA ALA A 469 -3.86 1.21 3.24
C ALA A 469 -3.51 0.50 4.56
N THR A 470 -3.07 1.24 5.55
CA THR A 470 -3.04 0.73 6.91
C THR A 470 -4.47 0.35 7.20
N SER A 471 -4.65 -0.84 7.68
CA SER A 471 -5.96 -1.32 8.06
C SER A 471 -6.59 -0.26 8.97
N TYR A 472 -7.84 0.08 8.71
CA TYR A 472 -8.74 0.86 9.54
C TYR A 472 -8.57 0.64 11.07
N THR A 473 -8.12 -0.55 11.48
CA THR A 473 -7.90 -0.94 12.88
C THR A 473 -6.67 -0.32 13.53
N ASP A 474 -5.73 0.21 12.76
CA ASP A 474 -4.41 0.59 13.27
C ASP A 474 -4.39 1.92 14.03
N PHE A 475 -5.37 2.82 13.79
CA PHE A 475 -5.52 4.11 14.47
C PHE A 475 -6.90 4.32 15.12
N ALA A 476 -7.53 3.26 15.56
CA ALA A 476 -8.92 3.28 16.05
C ALA A 476 -9.18 4.24 17.23
N SER A 477 -8.16 4.81 17.85
CA SER A 477 -8.29 5.69 19.02
C SER A 477 -7.51 7.00 18.97
N ASP A 478 -6.80 7.29 17.89
CA ASP A 478 -5.85 8.40 17.83
C ASP A 478 -6.29 9.52 16.88
N ASP A 479 -6.01 10.77 17.27
CA ASP A 479 -6.11 11.93 16.39
C ASP A 479 -4.87 11.97 15.48
N VAL A 480 -5.07 12.06 14.16
CA VAL A 480 -3.98 12.13 13.18
C VAL A 480 -3.85 13.51 12.59
N ILE A 481 -2.63 14.01 12.52
CA ILE A 481 -2.28 15.29 11.89
C ILE A 481 -1.55 14.99 10.58
N ILE A 482 -2.09 15.53 9.47
CA ILE A 482 -1.49 15.38 8.14
C ILE A 482 -0.71 16.63 7.79
N ASN A 483 0.52 16.46 7.33
CA ASN A 483 1.35 17.57 6.89
C ASN A 483 0.80 18.17 5.58
N LYS A 484 0.47 19.47 5.64
CA LYS A 484 -0.05 20.20 4.48
C LYS A 484 0.86 20.16 3.27
N THR A 485 2.18 20.36 3.47
CA THR A 485 3.14 20.46 2.36
C THR A 485 3.21 19.15 1.59
N GLU A 486 3.16 18.07 2.30
CA GLU A 486 3.19 16.71 1.75
C GLU A 486 1.91 16.38 0.99
N LEU A 487 0.74 16.68 1.57
CA LEU A 487 -0.54 16.54 0.86
C LEU A 487 -0.55 17.36 -0.45
N GLU A 488 -0.10 18.63 -0.39
CA GLU A 488 0.00 19.48 -1.58
C GLU A 488 1.01 18.93 -2.60
N GLU A 489 2.08 18.29 -2.17
CA GLU A 489 3.08 17.71 -3.06
C GLU A 489 2.50 16.52 -3.86
N PHE A 490 1.76 15.60 -3.23
CA PHE A 490 1.09 14.51 -3.92
C PHE A 490 0.11 15.02 -4.96
N LEU A 491 -0.79 15.91 -4.54
CA LEU A 491 -1.79 16.49 -5.43
C LEU A 491 -1.13 17.26 -6.58
N ASN A 492 -0.03 17.97 -6.34
CA ASN A 492 0.72 18.67 -7.38
C ASN A 492 1.42 17.73 -8.36
N ASN A 493 1.79 16.53 -7.92
CA ASN A 493 2.37 15.48 -8.77
C ASN A 493 1.32 14.65 -9.51
N GLY A 494 0.04 14.99 -9.40
CA GLY A 494 -1.06 14.31 -10.10
C GLY A 494 -1.55 13.04 -9.42
N VAL A 495 -1.25 12.86 -8.13
CA VAL A 495 -1.74 11.72 -7.34
C VAL A 495 -3.08 12.09 -6.72
N ASP A 496 -4.09 11.25 -6.93
CA ASP A 496 -5.40 11.39 -6.28
C ASP A 496 -5.30 10.95 -4.82
N VAL A 497 -5.79 11.80 -3.90
CA VAL A 497 -5.75 11.54 -2.47
C VAL A 497 -7.15 11.49 -1.89
N THR A 498 -7.48 10.40 -1.19
CA THR A 498 -8.72 10.27 -0.42
C THR A 498 -8.38 10.23 1.07
N LEU A 499 -8.90 11.20 1.83
CA LEU A 499 -8.84 11.21 3.29
C LEU A 499 -10.14 10.67 3.86
N GLN A 500 -10.08 9.62 4.66
CA GLN A 500 -11.25 9.00 5.28
C GLN A 500 -11.16 9.09 6.81
N ALA A 501 -12.25 9.46 7.46
CA ALA A 501 -12.38 9.59 8.90
C ALA A 501 -13.61 8.87 9.43
N ASN A 502 -13.50 8.21 10.59
CA ASN A 502 -14.67 7.67 11.28
C ASN A 502 -15.55 8.72 11.89
N THR A 503 -14.96 9.80 12.34
CA THR A 503 -15.72 10.93 12.89
C THR A 503 -15.56 12.13 11.98
N ASP A 504 -14.72 13.08 12.31
CA ASP A 504 -14.67 14.38 11.65
C ASP A 504 -13.37 14.57 10.87
N ILE A 505 -13.45 15.26 9.75
CA ILE A 505 -12.30 15.84 9.06
C ILE A 505 -12.28 17.34 9.31
N THR A 506 -11.16 17.88 9.80
CA THR A 506 -11.00 19.33 9.98
C THR A 506 -9.81 19.86 9.17
N ILE A 507 -10.10 20.78 8.26
CA ILE A 507 -9.09 21.50 7.49
C ILE A 507 -8.80 22.82 8.19
N SER A 508 -7.73 22.88 8.97
CA SER A 508 -7.34 24.06 9.75
C SER A 508 -6.34 24.96 9.02
N SER A 509 -5.73 24.49 7.93
CA SER A 509 -4.74 25.20 7.15
C SER A 509 -5.10 25.27 5.67
N ALA A 510 -4.75 26.37 5.00
CA ALA A 510 -5.09 26.54 3.59
C ALA A 510 -4.33 25.55 2.70
N ILE A 511 -5.03 24.83 1.86
CA ILE A 511 -4.49 23.93 0.82
C ILE A 511 -4.41 24.69 -0.49
N SER A 512 -3.26 24.62 -1.19
CA SER A 512 -3.05 25.27 -2.49
C SER A 512 -2.34 24.34 -3.47
N VAL A 513 -3.09 23.81 -4.41
CA VAL A 513 -2.66 22.79 -5.38
C VAL A 513 -2.82 23.35 -6.80
N THR A 514 -1.78 23.22 -7.61
CA THR A 514 -1.77 23.61 -9.04
C THR A 514 -1.64 22.39 -9.95
N GLY A 515 -1.42 21.21 -9.39
CA GLY A 515 -1.34 19.94 -10.11
C GLY A 515 -2.72 19.36 -10.43
N THR A 516 -2.73 18.14 -10.94
CA THR A 516 -3.93 17.46 -11.45
C THR A 516 -4.46 16.35 -10.53
N GLY A 517 -3.89 16.18 -9.35
CA GLY A 517 -4.39 15.20 -8.38
C GLY A 517 -5.68 15.65 -7.72
N ASN A 518 -6.66 14.77 -7.64
CA ASN A 518 -7.96 15.01 -7.02
C ASN A 518 -7.89 14.83 -5.51
N LEU A 519 -8.64 15.66 -4.78
CA LEU A 519 -8.76 15.54 -3.32
C LEU A 519 -10.16 15.10 -2.94
N SER A 520 -10.26 13.98 -2.19
CA SER A 520 -11.51 13.48 -1.64
C SER A 520 -11.45 13.47 -0.10
N LEU A 521 -12.50 13.99 0.55
CA LEU A 521 -12.64 14.08 2.00
C LEU A 521 -13.89 13.30 2.43
N HIS A 522 -13.73 12.15 3.10
CA HIS A 522 -14.80 11.25 3.47
C HIS A 522 -14.87 11.12 5.00
N ALA A 523 -15.82 11.78 5.66
CA ALA A 523 -15.99 11.76 7.10
C ALA A 523 -17.21 10.93 7.53
N GLY A 524 -17.05 10.13 8.55
CA GLY A 524 -18.15 9.39 9.16
C GLY A 524 -19.17 10.29 9.87
N ARG A 525 -18.79 11.53 10.20
CA ARG A 525 -19.69 12.59 10.70
C ARG A 525 -19.45 13.88 9.94
N ASP A 526 -18.62 14.81 10.42
CA ASP A 526 -18.52 16.18 9.92
C ASP A 526 -17.27 16.41 9.04
N VAL A 527 -17.41 17.27 8.03
CA VAL A 527 -16.26 17.87 7.34
C VAL A 527 -16.22 19.38 7.63
N ASN A 528 -15.26 19.78 8.47
CA ASN A 528 -15.09 21.15 8.93
C ASN A 528 -13.95 21.84 8.20
N ILE A 529 -14.24 22.75 7.29
CA ILE A 529 -13.26 23.46 6.47
C ILE A 529 -13.10 24.88 7.02
N ASN A 530 -12.08 25.07 7.88
CA ASN A 530 -11.79 26.34 8.55
C ASN A 530 -10.78 27.20 7.77
N SER A 531 -10.16 26.66 6.72
CA SER A 531 -9.19 27.36 5.87
C SER A 531 -9.44 27.01 4.40
N ASN A 532 -8.97 27.90 3.51
CA ASN A 532 -9.25 27.79 2.07
C ASN A 532 -8.69 26.51 1.46
N ILE A 533 -9.45 25.89 0.57
CA ILE A 533 -8.99 24.85 -0.35
C ILE A 533 -9.00 25.44 -1.75
N ASN A 534 -7.83 25.46 -2.39
CA ASN A 534 -7.65 25.91 -3.75
C ASN A 534 -6.92 24.80 -4.54
N THR A 535 -7.66 24.05 -5.34
CA THR A 535 -7.11 23.02 -6.23
C THR A 535 -7.48 23.32 -7.68
N ALA A 536 -6.59 22.96 -8.61
CA ALA A 536 -6.84 23.02 -10.04
C ALA A 536 -7.56 21.76 -10.57
N ALA A 537 -7.71 20.73 -9.72
CA ALA A 537 -8.36 19.45 -10.00
C ALA A 537 -9.71 19.36 -9.25
N ASP A 538 -10.28 18.17 -9.17
CA ASP A 538 -11.57 17.94 -8.54
C ASP A 538 -11.47 17.87 -7.01
N LEU A 539 -12.55 18.30 -6.33
CA LEU A 539 -12.71 18.23 -4.89
C LEU A 539 -14.02 17.50 -4.57
N ASP A 540 -13.92 16.35 -3.94
CA ASP A 540 -15.05 15.55 -3.50
C ASP A 540 -15.14 15.55 -1.96
N ILE A 541 -16.33 15.81 -1.41
CA ILE A 541 -16.55 15.92 0.03
C ILE A 541 -17.78 15.10 0.41
N ILE A 542 -17.59 14.11 1.28
CA ILE A 542 -18.67 13.26 1.79
C ILE A 542 -18.72 13.37 3.33
N ALA A 543 -19.88 13.72 3.86
CA ALA A 543 -20.16 13.69 5.30
C ALA A 543 -21.21 12.63 5.63
N SER A 544 -21.21 12.12 6.86
CA SER A 544 -21.98 10.95 7.30
C SER A 544 -21.74 9.72 6.43
N ASP A 545 -20.49 9.49 6.04
CA ASP A 545 -20.10 8.35 5.20
C ASP A 545 -20.43 7.01 5.89
N THR A 546 -20.46 5.92 5.13
CA THR A 546 -21.03 4.64 5.55
C THR A 546 -20.05 3.50 5.40
N ASP A 547 -20.35 2.34 5.97
CA ASP A 547 -19.58 1.10 5.80
C ASP A 547 -19.32 0.72 4.33
N ASN A 548 -20.16 1.17 3.41
CA ASN A 548 -19.96 0.88 1.99
C ASN A 548 -18.66 1.51 1.42
N ASN A 549 -18.16 2.54 2.11
CA ASN A 549 -16.91 3.22 1.77
C ASN A 549 -15.80 2.92 2.80
N ASN A 550 -15.92 1.82 3.54
CA ASN A 550 -15.00 1.33 4.56
C ASN A 550 -14.93 2.18 5.85
N VAL A 551 -15.89 3.05 6.13
CA VAL A 551 -16.01 3.75 7.41
C VAL A 551 -16.88 2.90 8.36
N SER A 552 -16.27 2.23 9.33
CA SER A 552 -16.98 1.25 10.19
C SER A 552 -17.94 1.88 11.19
N ASP A 553 -19.17 1.37 11.27
CA ASP A 553 -20.20 1.82 12.22
C ASP A 553 -19.79 1.68 13.70
N SER A 554 -18.86 0.74 14.01
CA SER A 554 -18.44 0.50 15.40
C SER A 554 -17.62 1.64 15.99
N ASP A 555 -16.99 2.45 15.14
CA ASP A 555 -16.02 3.48 15.53
C ASP A 555 -16.45 4.90 15.16
N ARG A 556 -17.63 5.06 14.58
CA ARG A 556 -18.22 6.36 14.25
C ARG A 556 -18.97 6.96 15.42
N ASP A 557 -18.90 8.27 15.59
CA ASP A 557 -19.76 9.01 16.51
C ASP A 557 -21.14 9.27 15.89
N ALA A 558 -22.18 9.06 16.69
CA ALA A 558 -23.52 9.43 16.29
C ALA A 558 -23.71 10.95 16.22
N GLY A 559 -24.52 11.42 15.31
CA GLY A 559 -24.85 12.84 15.14
C GLY A 559 -25.30 13.16 13.74
N ALA A 560 -25.60 14.43 13.50
CA ALA A 560 -25.82 14.95 12.17
C ALA A 560 -24.45 15.22 11.51
N GLY A 561 -24.23 14.73 10.31
CA GLY A 561 -22.98 14.95 9.56
C GLY A 561 -23.08 16.19 8.68
N ASP A 562 -22.40 17.26 9.09
CA ASP A 562 -22.39 18.56 8.41
C ASP A 562 -21.18 18.71 7.48
N VAL A 563 -21.35 19.49 6.40
CA VAL A 563 -20.22 20.07 5.65
C VAL A 563 -20.19 21.57 5.91
N VAL A 564 -19.16 22.06 6.62
CA VAL A 564 -19.07 23.44 7.05
C VAL A 564 -17.83 24.12 6.46
N ALA A 565 -18.04 25.01 5.50
CA ALA A 565 -17.03 25.91 4.90
C ALA A 565 -17.47 27.38 5.00
N SER A 566 -18.09 27.77 6.13
CA SER A 566 -18.71 29.11 6.33
C SER A 566 -17.69 30.25 6.47
N SER A 567 -16.40 29.95 6.69
CA SER A 567 -15.32 30.93 6.82
C SER A 567 -14.20 30.74 5.81
N ALA A 568 -14.32 29.73 4.93
CA ALA A 568 -13.29 29.35 3.96
C ALA A 568 -13.81 29.45 2.53
N SER A 569 -12.92 29.61 1.57
CA SER A 569 -13.23 29.52 0.14
C SER A 569 -12.82 28.15 -0.40
N LEU A 570 -13.68 27.58 -1.24
CA LEU A 570 -13.43 26.37 -2.01
C LEU A 570 -13.22 26.72 -3.48
N THR A 571 -12.11 26.28 -4.04
CA THR A 571 -11.82 26.41 -5.47
C THR A 571 -11.45 25.05 -6.03
N ALA A 572 -12.09 24.60 -7.11
CA ALA A 572 -11.85 23.31 -7.75
C ALA A 572 -12.25 23.36 -9.24
N ASP A 573 -11.90 22.35 -10.04
CA ASP A 573 -12.46 22.17 -11.38
C ASP A 573 -13.88 21.59 -11.29
N ASP A 574 -14.05 20.44 -10.66
CA ASP A 574 -15.37 19.95 -10.26
C ASP A 574 -15.47 19.90 -8.72
N LEU A 575 -16.59 20.37 -8.19
CA LEU A 575 -16.87 20.31 -6.75
C LEU A 575 -18.09 19.45 -6.49
N THR A 576 -17.89 18.28 -5.90
CA THR A 576 -18.99 17.44 -5.42
C THR A 576 -19.05 17.46 -3.88
N ILE A 577 -20.23 17.76 -3.33
CA ILE A 577 -20.50 17.66 -1.90
C ILE A 577 -21.72 16.77 -1.69
N GLN A 578 -21.55 15.70 -0.92
CA GLN A 578 -22.60 14.73 -0.61
C GLN A 578 -22.79 14.55 0.88
N LEU A 579 -24.04 14.59 1.33
CA LEU A 579 -24.42 14.14 2.66
C LEU A 579 -25.07 12.77 2.57
N LEU A 580 -24.55 11.79 3.32
CA LEU A 580 -25.15 10.47 3.48
C LEU A 580 -25.92 10.39 4.80
N ASP A 581 -26.76 9.35 4.97
CA ASP A 581 -27.62 9.19 6.15
C ASP A 581 -26.92 8.49 7.33
N GLY A 582 -25.64 8.16 7.19
CA GLY A 582 -24.89 7.43 8.20
C GLY A 582 -25.19 5.92 8.24
N GLY A 583 -25.97 5.40 7.30
CA GLY A 583 -26.21 3.97 7.11
C GLY A 583 -26.89 3.31 8.32
N THR A 584 -26.26 2.28 8.89
CA THR A 584 -26.81 1.50 10.00
C THR A 584 -26.51 2.06 11.39
N LEU A 585 -25.72 3.13 11.49
CA LEU A 585 -25.36 3.73 12.77
C LEU A 585 -26.56 4.36 13.46
N THR A 586 -26.87 3.89 14.67
CA THR A 586 -28.01 4.41 15.46
C THR A 586 -27.76 5.86 15.85
N ASN A 587 -28.73 6.75 15.55
CA ASN A 587 -28.69 8.20 15.75
C ASN A 587 -27.69 8.97 14.86
N ALA A 588 -27.16 8.38 13.81
CA ALA A 588 -26.57 9.14 12.73
C ALA A 588 -27.69 9.75 11.88
N SER A 589 -27.40 10.90 11.28
CA SER A 589 -28.33 11.59 10.38
C SER A 589 -27.57 12.51 9.44
N MET A 590 -28.20 12.89 8.33
CA MET A 590 -27.70 13.99 7.52
C MET A 590 -27.80 15.29 8.30
N GLY A 591 -26.80 16.13 8.14
CA GLY A 591 -26.78 17.50 8.63
C GLY A 591 -27.06 18.51 7.51
N ASP A 592 -26.36 19.63 7.57
CA ASP A 592 -26.49 20.77 6.66
C ASP A 592 -25.20 20.99 5.84
N ILE A 593 -25.34 21.55 4.64
CA ILE A 593 -24.22 22.08 3.84
C ILE A 593 -24.19 23.60 4.02
N ASN A 594 -23.10 24.12 4.59
CA ASN A 594 -22.88 25.55 4.82
C ASN A 594 -21.64 26.05 4.08
N LEU A 595 -21.82 26.80 3.00
CA LEU A 595 -20.76 27.32 2.14
C LEU A 595 -20.67 28.86 2.24
N SER A 596 -19.47 29.41 2.08
CA SER A 596 -19.20 30.85 2.11
C SER A 596 -18.77 31.38 0.73
N THR A 597 -17.69 30.86 0.18
CA THR A 597 -17.18 31.27 -1.15
C THR A 597 -16.84 30.03 -1.94
N VAL A 598 -17.37 29.91 -3.14
CA VAL A 598 -17.12 28.75 -4.00
C VAL A 598 -16.80 29.24 -5.42
N THR A 599 -15.75 28.65 -6.00
CA THR A 599 -15.36 28.87 -7.40
C THR A 599 -15.03 27.52 -8.00
N ALA A 600 -15.86 27.02 -8.89
CA ALA A 600 -15.61 25.78 -9.63
C ALA A 600 -16.19 25.87 -11.06
N THR A 601 -15.68 25.06 -11.98
CA THR A 601 -16.19 24.96 -13.35
C THR A 601 -17.52 24.21 -13.34
N THR A 602 -17.56 23.05 -12.71
CA THR A 602 -18.76 22.22 -12.53
C THR A 602 -18.98 21.88 -11.06
N GLY A 603 -20.17 21.37 -10.71
CA GLY A 603 -20.40 20.98 -9.33
C GLY A 603 -21.73 20.29 -9.08
N SER A 604 -21.80 19.59 -7.93
CA SER A 604 -22.99 18.89 -7.46
C SER A 604 -23.14 19.01 -5.94
N LEU A 605 -24.34 19.31 -5.47
CA LEU A 605 -24.73 19.26 -4.07
C LEU A 605 -25.82 18.20 -3.90
N ILE A 606 -25.54 17.16 -3.11
CA ILE A 606 -26.38 15.95 -3.02
C ILE A 606 -26.75 15.71 -1.54
N SER A 607 -28.04 15.79 -1.23
CA SER A 607 -28.53 15.47 0.11
C SER A 607 -30.05 15.24 0.09
N ALA A 608 -30.49 14.21 0.80
CA ALA A 608 -31.92 14.03 1.09
C ALA A 608 -32.42 14.95 2.23
N ASN A 609 -31.55 15.68 2.91
CA ASN A 609 -31.91 16.68 3.92
C ASN A 609 -32.33 18.03 3.29
N PHE A 610 -32.12 18.21 2.00
CA PHE A 610 -32.61 19.39 1.32
C PHE A 610 -34.13 19.35 1.22
N SER A 611 -34.78 20.39 1.68
CA SER A 611 -36.22 20.57 1.50
C SER A 611 -36.51 21.97 0.99
N VAL A 612 -37.52 22.11 0.14
CA VAL A 612 -37.94 23.41 -0.40
C VAL A 612 -39.40 23.65 0.00
N SER A 613 -39.63 24.81 0.58
CA SER A 613 -40.99 25.20 0.99
C SER A 613 -41.37 26.57 0.43
N GLY A 614 -42.65 26.74 0.06
CA GLY A 614 -43.19 28.00 -0.36
C GLY A 614 -42.82 28.44 -1.81
N SER A 615 -42.37 27.53 -2.66
CA SER A 615 -42.25 27.80 -4.10
C SER A 615 -43.60 28.12 -4.72
N SER A 616 -43.64 29.00 -5.70
CA SER A 616 -44.85 29.40 -6.39
C SER A 616 -44.65 29.47 -7.90
N ALA A 617 -45.75 29.32 -8.61
CA ALA A 617 -45.81 29.56 -10.05
C ALA A 617 -46.81 30.64 -10.36
N ASP A 618 -46.50 31.51 -11.31
CA ASP A 618 -47.34 32.61 -11.74
C ASP A 618 -48.40 32.14 -12.73
N ASP A 619 -49.54 32.78 -12.70
CA ASP A 619 -50.52 32.67 -13.74
C ASP A 619 -49.97 33.18 -15.08
N LYS A 620 -50.20 32.48 -16.19
CA LYS A 620 -49.73 32.90 -17.49
C LYS A 620 -50.87 33.05 -18.47
N THR A 621 -50.68 33.96 -19.44
CA THR A 621 -51.53 34.06 -20.58
C THR A 621 -51.19 32.98 -21.61
N TYR A 622 -52.18 32.34 -22.17
CA TYR A 622 -52.02 31.28 -23.16
C TYR A 622 -51.11 31.70 -24.31
N ASP A 623 -50.02 30.96 -24.49
CA ASP A 623 -49.02 31.18 -25.54
C ASP A 623 -48.69 29.89 -26.31
N GLY A 624 -49.39 28.79 -26.01
CA GLY A 624 -49.20 27.48 -26.63
C GLY A 624 -47.99 26.67 -26.08
N THR A 625 -47.39 27.11 -24.98
CA THR A 625 -46.27 26.39 -24.32
C THR A 625 -46.66 25.94 -22.92
N THR A 626 -45.92 24.94 -22.39
CA THR A 626 -46.09 24.44 -21.02
C THR A 626 -45.20 25.16 -20.02
N SER A 627 -44.28 26.05 -20.45
CA SER A 627 -43.38 26.74 -19.51
C SER A 627 -44.14 27.58 -18.48
N ALA A 628 -43.73 27.55 -17.22
CA ALA A 628 -44.25 28.37 -16.15
C ALA A 628 -43.16 29.29 -15.59
N THR A 629 -43.52 30.53 -15.24
CA THR A 629 -42.65 31.39 -14.43
C THR A 629 -42.77 30.94 -12.98
N THR A 630 -41.66 30.69 -12.33
CA THR A 630 -41.64 30.19 -10.95
C THR A 630 -40.82 31.11 -10.07
N THR A 631 -41.15 31.10 -8.78
CA THR A 631 -40.36 31.70 -7.70
C THR A 631 -39.89 30.58 -6.81
N THR A 632 -38.58 30.46 -6.62
CA THR A 632 -37.98 29.49 -5.71
C THR A 632 -38.37 29.82 -4.27
N GLY A 633 -38.83 28.83 -3.52
CA GLY A 633 -39.15 28.95 -2.11
C GLY A 633 -37.89 29.00 -1.22
N THR A 634 -38.08 28.80 0.05
CA THR A 634 -37.00 28.69 1.03
C THR A 634 -36.45 27.26 1.00
N ILE A 635 -35.15 27.14 0.88
CA ILE A 635 -34.42 25.85 0.92
C ILE A 635 -33.90 25.68 2.36
N SER A 636 -34.10 24.51 2.93
CA SER A 636 -33.54 24.07 4.21
C SER A 636 -32.49 22.99 3.97
N GLY A 637 -31.57 22.83 4.91
CA GLY A 637 -30.42 21.87 4.77
C GLY A 637 -29.25 22.43 3.99
N LEU A 638 -29.38 23.61 3.37
CA LEU A 638 -28.38 24.23 2.52
C LEU A 638 -28.30 25.74 2.78
N ASN A 639 -27.10 26.24 3.10
CA ASN A 639 -26.81 27.65 3.25
C ASN A 639 -25.71 28.08 2.28
N LEU A 640 -26.07 28.92 1.31
CA LEU A 640 -25.18 29.47 0.28
C LEU A 640 -24.88 30.96 0.53
N THR A 641 -25.03 31.45 1.75
CA THR A 641 -24.85 32.88 2.06
C THR A 641 -23.39 33.28 1.85
N GLY A 642 -23.16 34.22 0.96
CA GLY A 642 -21.80 34.71 0.63
C GLY A 642 -21.16 34.06 -0.58
N THR A 643 -21.77 33.01 -1.14
CA THR A 643 -21.33 32.40 -2.39
C THR A 643 -21.93 33.11 -3.62
N ASP A 644 -21.32 32.90 -4.80
CA ASP A 644 -21.93 33.25 -6.10
C ASP A 644 -22.90 32.17 -6.59
N LEU A 645 -23.05 31.09 -5.83
CA LEU A 645 -24.00 30.03 -6.14
C LEU A 645 -25.43 30.46 -5.81
N SER A 646 -26.37 30.05 -6.64
CA SER A 646 -27.78 30.25 -6.39
C SER A 646 -28.61 29.09 -6.93
N ILE A 647 -29.80 28.89 -6.37
CA ILE A 647 -30.73 27.88 -6.84
C ILE A 647 -31.80 28.56 -7.66
N ASN A 648 -31.92 28.15 -8.89
CA ASN A 648 -32.96 28.59 -9.81
C ASN A 648 -34.05 27.51 -9.88
N SER A 649 -35.27 27.96 -10.11
CA SER A 649 -36.39 27.07 -10.41
C SER A 649 -36.90 27.24 -11.80
N THR A 650 -37.25 26.14 -12.47
CA THR A 650 -37.93 26.12 -13.76
C THR A 650 -39.23 25.35 -13.62
N GLY A 651 -40.31 25.90 -14.12
CA GLY A 651 -41.62 25.28 -13.99
C GLY A 651 -42.22 24.85 -15.32
N SER A 652 -43.00 23.79 -15.28
CA SER A 652 -43.78 23.37 -16.44
C SER A 652 -45.20 22.95 -16.03
N PHE A 653 -46.19 23.43 -16.76
CA PHE A 653 -47.54 22.91 -16.71
C PHE A 653 -47.64 21.56 -17.40
N LEU A 654 -48.48 20.68 -16.90
CA LEU A 654 -48.69 19.36 -17.49
C LEU A 654 -49.15 19.44 -18.98
N THR A 655 -50.00 20.41 -19.29
CA THR A 655 -50.46 20.69 -20.67
C THR A 655 -50.53 22.20 -20.92
N ALA A 656 -50.48 22.64 -22.17
CA ALA A 656 -50.58 24.03 -22.56
C ALA A 656 -52.02 24.56 -22.68
N ASP A 657 -53.05 23.76 -22.36
CA ASP A 657 -54.43 24.13 -22.49
C ASP A 657 -54.84 25.21 -21.47
N VAL A 658 -55.83 26.03 -21.84
CA VAL A 658 -56.41 27.06 -20.92
C VAL A 658 -57.20 26.39 -19.84
N GLU A 659 -56.72 26.52 -18.60
CA GLU A 659 -57.36 25.92 -17.44
C GLU A 659 -56.97 26.68 -16.15
N ASN A 660 -57.78 26.65 -15.17
CA ASN A 660 -57.51 27.22 -13.85
C ASN A 660 -57.03 26.13 -12.86
N ASN A 661 -56.18 26.52 -11.93
CA ASN A 661 -55.63 25.64 -10.87
C ASN A 661 -54.92 24.40 -11.43
N LYS A 662 -54.07 24.60 -12.44
CA LYS A 662 -53.22 23.54 -13.00
C LYS A 662 -52.00 23.30 -12.11
N GLU A 663 -51.65 22.07 -11.94
CA GLU A 663 -50.40 21.68 -11.31
C GLU A 663 -49.19 22.11 -12.16
N VAL A 664 -48.15 22.62 -11.52
CA VAL A 664 -46.88 22.98 -12.08
C VAL A 664 -45.81 22.15 -11.48
N THR A 665 -45.08 21.36 -12.29
CA THR A 665 -43.87 20.70 -11.86
C THR A 665 -42.74 21.74 -11.81
N ILE A 666 -42.06 21.86 -10.70
CA ILE A 666 -40.92 22.74 -10.50
C ILE A 666 -39.64 21.87 -10.37
N ASN A 667 -38.66 22.15 -11.20
CA ASN A 667 -37.33 21.58 -11.12
C ASN A 667 -36.35 22.63 -10.57
N TYR A 668 -35.44 22.24 -9.75
CA TYR A 668 -34.42 23.09 -9.16
C TYR A 668 -33.06 22.77 -9.76
N GLU A 669 -32.27 23.81 -10.05
CA GLU A 669 -30.95 23.71 -10.65
C GLU A 669 -29.99 24.64 -9.93
N LEU A 670 -28.81 24.13 -9.62
CA LEU A 670 -27.71 24.92 -9.08
C LEU A 670 -27.11 25.78 -10.18
N SER A 671 -26.95 27.07 -9.92
CA SER A 671 -26.30 28.01 -10.84
C SER A 671 -25.14 28.72 -10.16
N GLY A 672 -24.19 29.17 -10.95
CA GLY A 672 -22.90 29.71 -10.54
C GLY A 672 -21.73 28.89 -11.06
N PHE A 673 -22.00 27.68 -11.52
CA PHE A 673 -21.07 26.83 -12.28
C PHE A 673 -21.43 26.81 -13.77
N THR A 674 -20.52 26.34 -14.63
CA THR A 674 -20.83 26.07 -16.05
C THR A 674 -21.89 24.98 -16.19
N SER A 675 -21.84 23.95 -15.35
CA SER A 675 -22.93 23.03 -15.12
C SER A 675 -23.00 22.69 -13.62
N GLY A 676 -24.20 22.61 -13.06
CA GLY A 676 -24.36 22.31 -11.64
C GLY A 676 -25.70 21.62 -11.36
N ASN A 677 -25.67 20.66 -10.45
CA ASN A 677 -26.81 19.87 -10.06
C ASN A 677 -27.09 20.04 -8.56
N ILE A 678 -28.35 19.99 -8.20
CA ILE A 678 -28.80 19.81 -6.83
C ILE A 678 -29.73 18.62 -6.81
N THR A 679 -29.40 17.62 -5.96
CA THR A 679 -30.27 16.46 -5.80
C THR A 679 -31.03 16.61 -4.49
N ILE A 680 -32.34 16.53 -4.58
CA ILE A 680 -33.27 16.51 -3.46
C ILE A 680 -33.95 15.14 -3.50
N GLU A 681 -33.59 14.24 -2.59
CA GLU A 681 -34.24 12.95 -2.44
C GLU A 681 -35.26 13.03 -1.30
N ASP A 682 -36.52 12.75 -1.60
CA ASP A 682 -37.58 12.67 -0.59
C ASP A 682 -37.79 11.20 -0.19
N THR A 683 -37.41 10.86 1.02
CA THR A 683 -37.65 9.52 1.60
C THR A 683 -38.90 9.44 2.48
N SER A 684 -39.60 10.55 2.72
CA SER A 684 -40.64 10.60 3.76
C SER A 684 -42.01 11.16 3.35
N GLY A 685 -42.26 11.55 2.12
CA GLY A 685 -43.56 12.05 1.70
C GLY A 685 -43.55 12.95 0.46
N PRO A 686 -44.70 13.33 -0.08
CA PRO A 686 -44.69 14.10 -1.33
C PRO A 686 -43.94 15.41 -1.12
N LEU A 687 -42.99 15.70 -1.98
CA LEU A 687 -42.44 17.05 -2.19
C LEU A 687 -43.62 18.05 -2.12
N GLU A 688 -43.56 18.96 -1.16
CA GLU A 688 -44.71 19.76 -0.82
C GLU A 688 -45.28 20.48 -2.01
N THR A 689 -46.58 20.24 -2.17
CA THR A 689 -47.57 21.02 -2.86
C THR A 689 -47.06 21.66 -4.15
N VAL A 690 -47.21 20.91 -5.18
CA VAL A 690 -47.24 21.44 -6.55
C VAL A 690 -48.02 22.76 -6.53
N PRO A 691 -47.40 23.91 -6.71
CA PRO A 691 -48.14 25.17 -6.72
C PRO A 691 -49.16 25.17 -7.83
N LEU A 692 -50.36 25.60 -7.49
CA LEU A 692 -51.42 25.73 -8.51
C LEU A 692 -51.33 27.08 -9.19
N ALA A 693 -51.25 27.06 -10.53
CA ALA A 693 -51.24 28.27 -11.36
C ALA A 693 -52.32 28.18 -12.46
N ASN A 694 -52.66 29.29 -13.05
CA ASN A 694 -53.68 29.36 -14.08
C ASN A 694 -53.04 29.66 -15.45
N ILE A 695 -53.52 28.98 -16.52
CA ILE A 695 -53.31 29.42 -17.89
C ILE A 695 -54.54 30.18 -18.33
N LEU A 696 -54.44 31.50 -18.38
CA LEU A 696 -55.55 32.39 -18.75
C LEU A 696 -55.69 32.48 -20.29
N SER A 697 -56.92 32.64 -20.75
CA SER A 697 -57.20 32.85 -22.17
C SER A 697 -56.56 34.15 -22.65
N GLY A 698 -55.61 34.04 -23.62
CA GLY A 698 -54.96 35.18 -24.31
C GLY A 698 -55.57 35.47 -25.68
N SER A 699 -55.02 36.47 -26.39
CA SER A 699 -55.49 36.87 -27.73
C SER A 699 -55.14 35.86 -28.84
N LYS A 700 -54.46 34.76 -28.55
CA LYS A 700 -54.29 33.66 -29.50
C LYS A 700 -55.46 32.72 -29.38
N THR A 701 -56.10 32.40 -30.48
CA THR A 701 -57.24 31.48 -30.54
C THR A 701 -56.84 30.14 -29.96
N PRO A 702 -57.51 29.64 -28.93
CA PRO A 702 -57.26 28.28 -28.44
C PRO A 702 -57.47 27.28 -29.58
N PRO A 703 -56.80 26.16 -29.59
CA PRO A 703 -57.19 25.08 -30.48
C PRO A 703 -58.66 24.78 -30.26
N LEU A 704 -59.41 24.61 -31.35
CA LEU A 704 -60.87 24.37 -31.35
C LEU A 704 -61.22 23.33 -30.28
N PRO A 705 -62.21 23.60 -29.41
CA PRO A 705 -62.66 22.65 -28.44
C PRO A 705 -63.39 21.52 -29.15
N GLY A 706 -62.77 20.42 -29.21
CA GLY A 706 -63.38 19.24 -29.81
C GLY A 706 -62.35 18.13 -29.96
N VAL A 707 -62.34 17.30 -29.05
CA VAL A 707 -61.76 15.99 -28.86
C VAL A 707 -60.73 15.98 -27.72
N ALA A 708 -61.18 15.77 -26.56
CA ALA A 708 -60.48 14.90 -25.64
C ALA A 708 -61.47 14.27 -24.70
N PRO A 709 -61.79 13.07 -24.82
CA PRO A 709 -62.33 12.31 -23.74
C PRO A 709 -61.26 12.15 -22.69
N ASP A 710 -61.62 12.32 -21.42
CA ASP A 710 -60.79 12.03 -20.27
C ASP A 710 -60.26 10.59 -20.21
N GLU A 711 -60.79 9.71 -21.03
CA GLU A 711 -60.33 8.30 -21.17
C GLU A 711 -58.96 8.15 -21.85
N GLU A 712 -58.50 9.09 -22.71
CA GLU A 712 -57.18 9.01 -23.31
C GLU A 712 -56.06 9.47 -22.36
N LYS A 713 -56.34 10.42 -21.47
CA LYS A 713 -55.39 10.90 -20.45
C LYS A 713 -55.09 9.82 -19.42
N GLU A 714 -56.08 9.08 -18.95
CA GLU A 714 -55.84 7.94 -18.04
C GLU A 714 -55.06 6.83 -18.72
N LYS A 715 -55.25 6.60 -20.03
CA LYS A 715 -54.47 5.60 -20.76
C LYS A 715 -53.00 5.97 -20.93
N ILE A 716 -52.70 7.27 -21.16
CA ILE A 716 -51.34 7.73 -21.33
C ILE A 716 -50.58 7.70 -20.00
N VAL A 717 -51.21 8.14 -18.90
CA VAL A 717 -50.59 8.08 -17.53
C VAL A 717 -50.37 6.66 -17.07
N VAL A 718 -51.31 5.73 -17.34
CA VAL A 718 -51.14 4.30 -17.02
C VAL A 718 -50.06 3.68 -17.89
N GLN A 719 -49.89 4.09 -19.14
CA GLN A 719 -48.85 3.57 -20.04
C GLN A 719 -47.45 4.05 -19.63
N GLU A 720 -47.30 5.32 -19.23
CA GLU A 720 -46.00 5.84 -18.70
C GLU A 720 -45.64 5.20 -17.37
N LYS A 721 -46.60 5.05 -16.47
CA LYS A 721 -46.34 4.38 -15.18
C LYS A 721 -45.97 2.89 -15.31
N ILE A 722 -46.62 2.19 -16.25
CA ILE A 722 -46.27 0.78 -16.53
C ILE A 722 -44.89 0.70 -17.19
N ASN A 723 -44.51 1.64 -18.06
CA ASN A 723 -43.17 1.67 -18.63
C ASN A 723 -42.10 2.03 -17.60
N GLN A 724 -42.38 2.91 -16.63
CA GLN A 724 -41.41 3.24 -15.58
C GLN A 724 -41.21 2.05 -14.63
N ASP A 725 -42.27 1.42 -14.14
CA ASP A 725 -42.17 0.23 -13.26
C ASP A 725 -41.47 -0.95 -13.95
N VAL A 726 -41.64 -1.11 -15.26
CA VAL A 726 -40.93 -2.12 -16.06
C VAL A 726 -39.45 -1.75 -16.25
N PHE A 727 -39.14 -0.45 -16.38
CA PHE A 727 -37.74 0.01 -16.52
C PHE A 727 -36.97 -0.16 -15.23
N ASP A 728 -37.55 0.10 -14.08
CA ASP A 728 -36.93 -0.08 -12.78
C ASP A 728 -36.70 -1.57 -12.46
N ASP A 729 -37.66 -2.45 -12.80
CA ASP A 729 -37.47 -3.89 -12.63
C ASP A 729 -36.40 -4.46 -13.60
N VAL A 730 -36.30 -3.93 -14.83
CA VAL A 730 -35.25 -4.33 -15.77
C VAL A 730 -33.88 -3.84 -15.32
N SER A 731 -33.78 -2.63 -14.73
CA SER A 731 -32.53 -2.14 -14.16
C SER A 731 -32.03 -2.99 -12.98
N ARG A 732 -32.94 -3.46 -12.13
CA ARG A 732 -32.62 -4.41 -11.06
C ARG A 732 -32.14 -5.77 -11.57
N ILE A 733 -32.74 -6.28 -12.66
CA ILE A 733 -32.33 -7.54 -13.28
C ILE A 733 -30.97 -7.40 -13.96
N VAL A 734 -30.68 -6.28 -14.62
CA VAL A 734 -29.39 -6.02 -15.27
C VAL A 734 -28.27 -5.90 -14.24
N SER A 735 -28.52 -5.29 -13.08
CA SER A 735 -27.54 -5.28 -11.99
C SER A 735 -27.25 -6.67 -11.39
N PHE A 736 -28.20 -7.60 -11.47
CA PHE A 736 -28.01 -8.99 -11.05
C PHE A 736 -27.23 -9.84 -12.07
N ILE A 737 -27.33 -9.53 -13.37
CA ILE A 737 -26.66 -10.26 -14.46
C ILE A 737 -25.18 -9.86 -14.61
N SER A 738 -24.77 -8.69 -14.14
CA SER A 738 -23.36 -8.27 -14.20
C SER A 738 -22.43 -9.05 -13.27
N VAL A 739 -22.98 -9.89 -12.38
CA VAL A 739 -22.19 -10.66 -11.40
C VAL A 739 -21.85 -12.08 -11.86
N ASP A 740 -22.58 -12.67 -12.83
CA ASP A 740 -22.30 -14.05 -13.27
C ASP A 740 -22.50 -14.25 -14.79
N GLY A 741 -21.42 -14.29 -15.51
CA GLY A 741 -21.23 -14.60 -16.94
C GLY A 741 -22.38 -15.22 -17.79
N ALA A 742 -22.27 -15.04 -19.07
CA ALA A 742 -23.22 -15.23 -20.19
C ALA A 742 -24.05 -16.56 -20.29
N SER A 743 -23.96 -17.46 -19.32
CA SER A 743 -24.67 -18.75 -19.39
C SER A 743 -26.09 -18.75 -18.81
N ASN A 744 -26.51 -17.72 -18.10
CA ASN A 744 -27.81 -17.66 -17.43
C ASN A 744 -28.89 -16.81 -18.15
N ALA A 745 -28.54 -16.16 -19.24
CA ALA A 745 -29.48 -15.30 -19.97
C ALA A 745 -30.72 -16.07 -20.53
N ALA A 746 -30.55 -17.33 -20.94
CA ALA A 746 -31.64 -18.15 -21.49
C ALA A 746 -32.63 -18.66 -20.40
N LEU A 747 -32.15 -18.82 -19.16
CA LEU A 747 -32.99 -19.30 -18.04
C LEU A 747 -33.86 -18.14 -17.48
N ILE A 748 -33.30 -16.94 -17.42
CA ILE A 748 -34.02 -15.74 -16.95
C ILE A 748 -35.14 -15.34 -17.92
N GLN A 749 -34.93 -15.54 -19.21
CA GLN A 749 -35.95 -15.26 -20.22
C GLN A 749 -37.17 -16.18 -20.12
N SER A 750 -37.00 -17.43 -19.68
CA SER A 750 -38.11 -18.37 -19.49
C SER A 750 -38.92 -18.13 -18.21
N GLU A 751 -38.28 -17.66 -17.15
CA GLU A 751 -38.96 -17.29 -15.88
C GLU A 751 -39.69 -15.95 -15.99
N PHE A 752 -39.14 -15.00 -16.73
CA PHE A 752 -39.76 -13.69 -16.94
C PHE A 752 -41.09 -13.81 -17.69
N ILE A 753 -41.14 -14.66 -18.72
CA ILE A 753 -42.35 -14.87 -19.53
C ILE A 753 -43.49 -15.58 -18.74
N THR A 754 -43.11 -16.38 -17.75
CA THR A 754 -44.13 -17.10 -16.94
C THR A 754 -44.65 -16.27 -15.77
N SER A 755 -43.89 -15.25 -15.32
CA SER A 755 -44.28 -14.41 -14.17
C SER A 755 -45.10 -13.17 -14.57
N PHE A 756 -45.02 -12.72 -15.83
CA PHE A 756 -45.73 -11.55 -16.34
C PHE A 756 -46.40 -11.81 -17.67
N PRO A 757 -47.58 -12.48 -17.70
CA PRO A 757 -48.26 -12.91 -18.93
C PRO A 757 -48.88 -11.77 -19.76
N GLN A 758 -48.60 -10.51 -19.43
CA GLN A 758 -49.17 -9.32 -20.12
C GLN A 758 -48.11 -8.46 -20.87
N VAL A 759 -46.83 -8.89 -20.94
CA VAL A 759 -45.80 -8.16 -21.70
C VAL A 759 -45.69 -8.80 -23.10
N ASP A 760 -45.96 -7.97 -24.11
CA ASP A 760 -45.98 -8.42 -25.51
C ASP A 760 -44.55 -8.75 -26.00
N ALA A 761 -44.37 -9.90 -26.64
CA ALA A 761 -43.09 -10.43 -27.09
C ALA A 761 -42.29 -9.50 -28.04
N ILE A 762 -42.96 -8.47 -28.58
CA ILE A 762 -42.34 -7.46 -29.46
C ILE A 762 -41.46 -6.46 -28.68
N SER A 763 -41.75 -6.26 -27.40
CA SER A 763 -40.98 -5.33 -26.56
C SER A 763 -39.62 -5.87 -26.10
N LEU A 764 -39.44 -7.19 -26.13
CA LEU A 764 -38.21 -7.90 -25.76
C LEU A 764 -37.16 -7.95 -26.89
N GLN A 765 -37.54 -7.68 -28.15
CA GLN A 765 -36.60 -7.68 -29.28
C GLN A 765 -35.87 -6.33 -29.48
N ARG A 766 -36.15 -5.33 -28.63
CA ARG A 766 -35.50 -4.00 -28.71
C ARG A 766 -34.55 -3.73 -27.49
N LEU A 767 -34.39 -4.66 -26.63
CA LEU A 767 -33.33 -4.72 -25.61
C LEU A 767 -32.26 -5.71 -26.10
#